data_066d978480128b09b92378a5596b2d1f
#
_entry.id   066d978480128b09b92378a5596b2d1f
#
_cell.length_a   1.000
_cell.length_b   1.000
_cell.length_c   1.000
_cell.angle_alpha   90.00
_cell.angle_beta   90.00
_cell.angle_gamma   90.00
#
_symmetry.space_group_name_H-M   'P 1'
#
loop_
_entity.id
_entity.type
_entity.pdbx_description
1 polymer ?
#
loop_
_entity_poly.entity_id
_entity_poly.type
_entity_poly.pdbx_seq_one_letter_code
_entity_poly.pdbx_strand_id
1 'polypeptide(L)'
;AYMKALAQSEIIALITDLNAFADSAESLIDTTQTNYDKDKKLLQNRHSSDLSNLDSTYKANCSSVQSKSKQTIADAKKILSEINKLDEKLSSVDKYYVKTKKKKEEILSDTTSDAYDNATDYFSTLETIKESFKALYKKYSDDILPGLINGLNYLFSSQRKKDYEELIILRNTVAAFVKEIEEMLPPLTEENLTELKEDYFTQRGSMVERQKNEFATFESNYSITLDKIADKICTNLDDVLPDEFVDYLCAIMINYAKVVHKVNASSEVQDEVLNMCYVDYPVDFFVQSKIVASIIKDKCSKLLVNGAIRLPIMMSTRNAPVWMIVNDNSNSSMVQAFTHSIMYGLLSSCPVEKLTYTIVDPENRGNSISPFFDAKKKLPELFGEKIYISKDEVAAKISKLNEKIENILQDKLGNQYDTIFDYANNTPDYDLNVEFIMLYDFPRGFDERTLAELRNVLRNGSKCGIYTVISYLPDPDNTRSREYQQSLQSIIDLSTVINQNGESFVLRGLPLVYYTMPDKIEFAKFFSKYMLIFEGIKNRGIAFSPLIRKLIEAKDSIELDAHIEQICEMMKNYERAYAQVPEINSAFPSLVTLGNVLYPADVFSDSIGYQHILDKFGTEHKGNTENTSFVELPLTFDLRNSFNLFLNCPEASSKGMLDFTHHVIWSFLSFMPVTKVNVCVFDSEQRGNSIIPFLDFRKRSPETFDQKIYTSQEQMYDRLQKINSQIDEFIQEKLGNRFKDILDYNINTPNRAEPVTLLVLYDFPSGMDGRSIDLLTNILRNGNKCGVFTMICYNPNITFSRYESIDERLEQISKFCASIDYKDGHYGLLPYNLQINIPKSLSFNATDAFIADYIE
;
A
#
# COMPACT_ATOMS: atom_id res chain seq x y z
N ALA A 1 -8.91 14.26 1.80
CA ALA A 1 -8.24 15.20 2.73
C ALA A 1 -7.71 14.48 3.98
N TYR A 2 -8.53 13.66 4.68
CA TYR A 2 -8.12 12.90 5.86
C TYR A 2 -6.99 11.91 5.57
N MET A 3 -7.08 11.15 4.48
CA MET A 3 -6.07 10.18 4.07
C MET A 3 -4.75 10.86 3.68
N LYS A 4 -4.83 12.01 2.99
CA LYS A 4 -3.64 12.82 2.68
C LYS A 4 -2.98 13.38 3.97
N ALA A 5 -3.77 13.74 4.96
CA ALA A 5 -3.28 14.20 6.26
C ALA A 5 -2.62 13.06 7.07
N LEU A 6 -3.18 11.83 7.02
CA LEU A 6 -2.57 10.63 7.61
C LEU A 6 -1.27 10.25 6.91
N ALA A 7 -1.24 10.33 5.57
CA ALA A 7 -0.03 10.05 4.80
C ALA A 7 1.08 11.09 5.03
N GLN A 8 0.71 12.31 5.41
CA GLN A 8 1.64 13.36 5.82
C GLN A 8 2.05 13.23 7.29
N SER A 9 1.40 12.34 8.06
CA SER A 9 1.87 12.01 9.40
C SER A 9 3.17 11.22 9.32
N GLU A 10 4.03 11.42 10.30
CA GLU A 10 5.33 10.75 10.34
C GLU A 10 5.10 9.23 10.48
N ILE A 11 5.53 8.43 9.48
CA ILE A 11 5.42 6.94 9.51
C ILE A 11 6.05 6.35 10.78
N ILE A 12 7.05 7.01 11.33
CA ILE A 12 7.69 6.60 12.58
C ILE A 12 6.77 6.78 13.78
N ALA A 13 5.88 7.78 13.77
CA ALA A 13 4.82 7.87 14.78
C ALA A 13 3.89 6.66 14.70
N LEU A 14 3.52 6.23 13.50
CA LEU A 14 2.74 5.00 13.27
C LEU A 14 3.45 3.77 13.86
N ILE A 15 4.76 3.65 13.70
CA ILE A 15 5.54 2.54 14.28
C ILE A 15 5.48 2.60 15.81
N THR A 16 5.60 3.78 16.39
CA THR A 16 5.48 3.99 17.85
C THR A 16 4.09 3.61 18.35
N ASP A 17 3.06 4.00 17.63
CA ASP A 17 1.67 3.67 17.95
C ASP A 17 1.39 2.17 17.81
N LEU A 18 1.95 1.51 16.81
CA LEU A 18 1.88 0.05 16.66
C LEU A 18 2.57 -0.68 17.80
N ASN A 19 3.73 -0.21 18.25
CA ASN A 19 4.43 -0.79 19.41
C ASN A 19 3.60 -0.61 20.69
N ALA A 20 3.07 0.58 20.95
CA ALA A 20 2.23 0.85 22.11
C ALA A 20 0.93 0.02 22.08
N PHE A 21 0.34 -0.13 20.90
CA PHE A 21 -0.80 -1.02 20.69
C PHE A 21 -0.45 -2.48 20.99
N ALA A 22 0.69 -2.97 20.45
CA ALA A 22 1.15 -4.34 20.68
C ALA A 22 1.35 -4.63 22.17
N ASP A 23 2.05 -3.75 22.90
CA ASP A 23 2.29 -3.86 24.34
C ASP A 23 0.95 -3.92 25.12
N SER A 24 -0.01 -3.08 24.77
CA SER A 24 -1.35 -3.06 25.39
C SER A 24 -2.13 -4.34 25.10
N ALA A 25 -2.10 -4.81 23.85
CA ALA A 25 -2.77 -6.04 23.44
C ALA A 25 -2.15 -7.29 24.08
N GLU A 26 -0.82 -7.36 24.17
CA GLU A 26 -0.10 -8.44 24.86
C GLU A 26 -0.45 -8.48 26.34
N SER A 27 -0.44 -7.33 27.02
CA SER A 27 -0.84 -7.23 28.43
C SER A 27 -2.26 -7.71 28.67
N LEU A 28 -3.19 -7.46 27.75
CA LEU A 28 -4.57 -7.93 27.84
C LEU A 28 -4.65 -9.46 27.70
N ILE A 29 -3.92 -10.04 26.78
CA ILE A 29 -3.85 -11.50 26.59
C ILE A 29 -3.20 -12.17 27.80
N ASP A 30 -2.05 -11.66 28.27
CA ASP A 30 -1.32 -12.20 29.41
C ASP A 30 -2.18 -12.17 30.69
N THR A 31 -2.88 -11.07 30.93
CA THR A 31 -3.81 -10.96 32.05
C THR A 31 -4.91 -12.00 31.96
N THR A 32 -5.47 -12.20 30.77
CA THR A 32 -6.53 -13.19 30.55
C THR A 32 -6.02 -14.62 30.72
N GLN A 33 -4.85 -14.93 30.19
CA GLN A 33 -4.20 -16.24 30.38
C GLN A 33 -3.90 -16.51 31.85
N THR A 34 -3.38 -15.52 32.58
CA THR A 34 -3.10 -15.64 34.01
C THR A 34 -4.37 -15.91 34.81
N ASN A 35 -5.45 -15.22 34.52
CA ASN A 35 -6.75 -15.45 35.18
C ASN A 35 -7.29 -16.86 34.86
N TYR A 36 -7.22 -17.27 33.59
CA TYR A 36 -7.62 -18.62 33.18
C TYR A 36 -6.85 -19.70 33.92
N ASP A 37 -5.52 -19.60 34.01
CA ASP A 37 -4.67 -20.58 34.69
C ASP A 37 -4.99 -20.64 36.19
N LYS A 38 -5.26 -19.52 36.83
CA LYS A 38 -5.69 -19.42 38.20
C LYS A 38 -7.04 -20.10 38.41
N ASP A 39 -8.03 -19.77 37.59
CA ASP A 39 -9.38 -20.33 37.71
C ASP A 39 -9.41 -21.81 37.33
N LYS A 40 -8.64 -22.24 36.37
CA LYS A 40 -8.44 -23.65 36.01
C LYS A 40 -7.89 -24.44 37.19
N LYS A 41 -6.87 -23.91 37.87
CA LYS A 41 -6.30 -24.55 39.06
C LYS A 41 -7.29 -24.61 40.20
N LEU A 42 -8.08 -23.56 40.43
CA LEU A 42 -9.15 -23.57 41.44
C LEU A 42 -10.21 -24.61 41.11
N LEU A 43 -10.65 -24.73 39.88
CA LEU A 43 -11.61 -25.74 39.44
C LEU A 43 -11.07 -27.16 39.62
N GLN A 44 -9.83 -27.42 39.22
CA GLN A 44 -9.17 -28.72 39.41
C GLN A 44 -9.04 -29.09 40.88
N ASN A 45 -8.66 -28.14 41.73
CA ASN A 45 -8.58 -28.38 43.20
C ASN A 45 -9.95 -28.68 43.77
N ARG A 46 -11.02 -27.97 43.37
CA ARG A 46 -12.39 -28.26 43.80
C ARG A 46 -12.81 -29.66 43.37
N HIS A 47 -12.62 -30.04 42.14
CA HIS A 47 -12.93 -31.35 41.62
C HIS A 47 -12.18 -32.47 42.35
N SER A 48 -10.89 -32.28 42.62
CA SER A 48 -10.06 -33.21 43.38
C SER A 48 -10.57 -33.34 44.83
N SER A 49 -10.94 -32.23 45.48
CA SER A 49 -11.51 -32.21 46.81
C SER A 49 -12.84 -32.93 46.89
N ASP A 50 -13.74 -32.70 45.92
CA ASP A 50 -15.05 -33.33 45.84
C ASP A 50 -14.93 -34.83 45.72
N LEU A 51 -14.04 -35.34 44.87
CA LEU A 51 -13.76 -36.77 44.74
C LEU A 51 -13.14 -37.34 46.01
N SER A 52 -12.18 -36.63 46.63
CA SER A 52 -11.54 -37.07 47.89
C SER A 52 -12.56 -37.14 49.05
N ASN A 53 -13.49 -36.17 49.11
CA ASN A 53 -14.57 -36.18 50.09
C ASN A 53 -15.52 -37.33 49.88
N LEU A 54 -15.90 -37.61 48.60
CA LEU A 54 -16.74 -38.79 48.30
C LEU A 54 -16.05 -40.10 48.68
N ASP A 55 -14.75 -40.23 48.33
CA ASP A 55 -13.94 -41.40 48.69
C ASP A 55 -13.82 -41.57 50.20
N SER A 56 -13.62 -40.47 50.92
CA SER A 56 -13.50 -40.46 52.37
C SER A 56 -14.85 -40.88 53.06
N THR A 57 -15.94 -40.33 52.51
CA THR A 57 -17.28 -40.65 52.99
C THR A 57 -17.62 -42.14 52.78
N TYR A 58 -17.33 -42.67 51.60
CA TYR A 58 -17.49 -44.08 51.30
C TYR A 58 -16.68 -44.97 52.23
N LYS A 59 -15.42 -44.69 52.46
CA LYS A 59 -14.54 -45.43 53.38
C LYS A 59 -15.06 -45.37 54.80
N ALA A 60 -15.52 -44.16 55.22
CA ALA A 60 -16.11 -44.02 56.57
C ALA A 60 -17.39 -44.82 56.70
N ASN A 61 -18.29 -44.81 55.70
CA ASN A 61 -19.51 -45.58 55.71
C ASN A 61 -19.24 -47.10 55.73
N CYS A 62 -18.31 -47.59 54.89
CA CYS A 62 -17.92 -49.00 54.93
C CYS A 62 -17.32 -49.42 56.27
N SER A 63 -16.43 -48.58 56.83
CA SER A 63 -15.82 -48.84 58.14
C SER A 63 -16.89 -48.86 59.27
N SER A 64 -17.89 -47.95 59.17
CA SER A 64 -19.00 -47.90 60.12
C SER A 64 -19.86 -49.15 60.09
N VAL A 65 -20.25 -49.56 58.84
CA VAL A 65 -21.03 -50.80 58.66
C VAL A 65 -20.27 -52.02 59.18
N GLN A 66 -19.01 -52.18 58.84
CA GLN A 66 -18.20 -53.31 59.29
C GLN A 66 -17.99 -53.29 60.81
N SER A 67 -17.69 -52.09 61.40
CA SER A 67 -17.46 -51.99 62.84
C SER A 67 -18.74 -52.25 63.63
N LYS A 68 -19.87 -51.72 63.13
CA LYS A 68 -21.19 -51.95 63.74
C LYS A 68 -21.55 -53.43 63.72
N SER A 69 -21.35 -54.12 62.62
CA SER A 69 -21.57 -55.54 62.49
C SER A 69 -20.68 -56.34 63.45
N LYS A 70 -19.35 -56.06 63.42
CA LYS A 70 -18.41 -56.75 64.33
C LYS A 70 -18.75 -56.48 65.82
N GLN A 71 -19.10 -55.23 66.16
CA GLN A 71 -19.45 -54.85 67.54
C GLN A 71 -20.72 -55.55 67.98
N THR A 72 -21.73 -55.65 67.10
CA THR A 72 -23.00 -56.39 67.41
C THR A 72 -22.74 -57.82 67.73
N ILE A 73 -21.97 -58.59 66.97
CA ILE A 73 -21.58 -59.96 67.26
C ILE A 73 -20.77 -60.01 68.55
N ALA A 74 -19.84 -59.10 68.79
CA ALA A 74 -19.05 -59.08 70.04
C ALA A 74 -19.90 -58.87 71.27
N ASP A 75 -20.80 -57.88 71.22
CA ASP A 75 -21.68 -57.52 72.28
C ASP A 75 -22.66 -58.71 72.63
N ALA A 76 -23.23 -59.32 71.55
CA ALA A 76 -24.08 -60.45 71.73
C ALA A 76 -23.33 -61.65 72.38
N LYS A 77 -22.13 -61.97 71.91
CA LYS A 77 -21.27 -63.02 72.59
C LYS A 77 -20.90 -62.68 73.97
N LYS A 78 -20.63 -61.42 74.29
CA LYS A 78 -20.32 -60.96 75.63
C LYS A 78 -21.56 -61.25 76.56
N ILE A 79 -22.74 -60.83 76.10
CA ILE A 79 -23.99 -61.11 76.89
C ILE A 79 -24.16 -62.57 77.06
N LEU A 80 -24.03 -63.40 76.06
CA LEU A 80 -24.12 -64.87 76.18
C LEU A 80 -23.12 -65.45 77.15
N SER A 81 -21.87 -64.95 77.10
CA SER A 81 -20.83 -65.36 78.07
C SER A 81 -21.22 -65.03 79.48
N GLU A 82 -21.74 -63.82 79.75
CA GLU A 82 -22.19 -63.42 81.07
C GLU A 82 -23.41 -64.21 81.57
N ILE A 83 -24.38 -64.45 80.67
CA ILE A 83 -25.53 -65.34 81.00
C ILE A 83 -25.08 -66.78 81.37
N ASN A 84 -24.17 -67.32 80.55
CA ASN A 84 -23.63 -68.64 80.78
C ASN A 84 -22.89 -68.73 82.10
N LYS A 85 -22.12 -67.75 82.50
CA LYS A 85 -21.46 -67.66 83.83
C LYS A 85 -22.48 -67.63 84.92
N LEU A 86 -23.60 -66.90 84.75
CA LEU A 86 -24.68 -66.85 85.73
C LEU A 86 -25.42 -68.18 85.80
N ASP A 87 -25.68 -68.81 84.61
CA ASP A 87 -26.31 -70.15 84.57
C ASP A 87 -25.46 -71.27 85.26
N GLU A 88 -24.11 -71.22 84.99
CA GLU A 88 -23.16 -72.17 85.65
C GLU A 88 -23.15 -71.91 87.17
N LYS A 89 -23.10 -70.64 87.54
CA LYS A 89 -23.12 -70.26 88.97
C LYS A 89 -24.42 -70.78 89.68
N LEU A 90 -25.58 -70.52 89.07
CA LEU A 90 -26.87 -71.01 89.62
C LEU A 90 -27.00 -72.52 89.55
N SER A 91 -26.47 -73.18 88.52
CA SER A 91 -26.44 -74.53 88.36
C SER A 91 -25.57 -75.28 89.45
N SER A 92 -24.53 -74.62 89.93
CA SER A 92 -23.60 -75.13 90.92
C SER A 92 -24.17 -75.00 92.38
N VAL A 93 -24.97 -73.94 92.60
CA VAL A 93 -25.38 -73.55 93.94
C VAL A 93 -26.85 -73.95 94.24
N ASP A 94 -27.75 -73.99 93.30
CA ASP A 94 -29.22 -74.16 93.45
C ASP A 94 -29.80 -75.41 92.69
N LYS A 95 -30.05 -76.50 93.41
CA LYS A 95 -30.66 -77.69 92.89
C LYS A 95 -32.06 -77.46 92.27
N TYR A 96 -32.77 -76.44 92.73
CA TYR A 96 -34.06 -76.04 92.16
C TYR A 96 -33.89 -75.42 90.79
N TYR A 97 -32.89 -74.64 90.62
CA TYR A 97 -32.56 -74.11 89.27
C TYR A 97 -32.24 -75.18 88.26
N VAL A 98 -31.39 -76.17 88.68
CA VAL A 98 -31.03 -77.32 87.83
C VAL A 98 -32.24 -78.10 87.41
N LYS A 99 -33.20 -78.36 88.36
CA LYS A 99 -34.46 -79.09 88.06
C LYS A 99 -35.38 -78.32 87.14
N THR A 100 -35.47 -76.96 87.29
CA THR A 100 -36.24 -76.04 86.44
C THR A 100 -35.61 -76.01 85.09
N LYS A 101 -34.26 -75.92 85.00
CA LYS A 101 -33.49 -75.91 83.73
C LYS A 101 -33.76 -77.21 82.96
N LYS A 102 -33.61 -78.39 83.56
CA LYS A 102 -33.84 -79.66 82.84
C LYS A 102 -35.26 -79.75 82.29
N LYS A 103 -36.28 -79.36 83.06
CA LYS A 103 -37.67 -79.34 82.63
C LYS A 103 -37.99 -78.36 81.55
N LYS A 104 -37.31 -77.14 81.54
CA LYS A 104 -37.50 -76.16 80.47
C LYS A 104 -36.71 -76.47 79.21
N GLU A 105 -35.56 -77.06 79.34
CA GLU A 105 -34.76 -77.46 78.19
C GLU A 105 -35.40 -78.57 77.42
N GLU A 106 -36.11 -79.58 78.19
CA GLU A 106 -36.91 -80.57 77.53
C GLU A 106 -38.14 -79.99 76.81
N ILE A 107 -38.71 -78.89 77.23
CA ILE A 107 -39.85 -78.23 76.56
C ILE A 107 -39.38 -77.34 75.40
N LEU A 108 -38.19 -76.71 75.53
CA LEU A 108 -37.67 -75.78 74.54
C LEU A 108 -37.00 -76.49 73.37
N SER A 109 -36.62 -77.81 73.48
CA SER A 109 -36.10 -78.54 72.37
C SER A 109 -37.17 -78.86 71.32
N ASP A 110 -38.46 -78.77 71.65
CA ASP A 110 -39.60 -78.97 70.77
C ASP A 110 -40.12 -77.67 70.12
N THR A 111 -39.58 -76.45 70.49
CA THR A 111 -40.12 -75.14 70.03
C THR A 111 -39.07 -74.21 69.45
N THR A 112 -37.90 -74.66 69.05
CA THR A 112 -36.79 -73.78 68.66
C THR A 112 -36.80 -73.27 67.23
N SER A 113 -37.89 -73.29 66.49
CA SER A 113 -37.80 -72.85 65.06
C SER A 113 -38.49 -71.51 64.73
N ASP A 114 -39.38 -70.97 65.56
CA ASP A 114 -40.25 -69.92 65.08
C ASP A 114 -40.07 -68.48 65.72
N ALA A 115 -39.08 -68.31 66.58
CA ALA A 115 -38.96 -67.03 67.31
C ALA A 115 -38.35 -65.85 66.55
N TYR A 116 -37.74 -66.08 65.44
CA TYR A 116 -36.97 -65.00 64.70
C TYR A 116 -37.16 -64.93 63.19
N ASP A 117 -38.15 -65.60 62.64
CA ASP A 117 -38.41 -65.61 61.19
C ASP A 117 -38.76 -64.17 60.59
N ASN A 118 -38.83 -63.16 61.42
CA ASN A 118 -39.12 -61.80 61.00
C ASN A 118 -38.22 -60.72 61.62
N ALA A 119 -37.03 -61.04 62.09
CA ALA A 119 -36.12 -60.03 62.63
C ALA A 119 -35.35 -59.36 61.46
N THR A 120 -35.92 -58.41 60.80
CA THR A 120 -35.29 -57.59 59.77
C THR A 120 -34.23 -56.61 60.30
N ASP A 121 -34.09 -56.44 61.62
CA ASP A 121 -33.12 -55.59 62.25
C ASP A 121 -32.42 -56.21 63.46
N TYR A 122 -31.31 -56.85 63.21
CA TYR A 122 -30.46 -57.47 64.23
C TYR A 122 -29.91 -56.46 65.23
N PHE A 123 -29.81 -55.20 64.89
CA PHE A 123 -29.28 -54.12 65.73
C PHE A 123 -30.35 -53.78 66.83
N SER A 124 -31.61 -53.62 66.45
CA SER A 124 -32.70 -53.32 67.39
C SER A 124 -33.00 -54.50 68.27
N THR A 125 -32.89 -55.70 67.70
CA THR A 125 -33.04 -56.95 68.50
C THR A 125 -31.99 -57.10 69.57
N LEU A 126 -30.71 -56.76 69.25
CA LEU A 126 -29.64 -56.70 70.26
C LEU A 126 -29.93 -55.71 71.40
N GLU A 127 -30.41 -54.53 71.05
CA GLU A 127 -30.77 -53.53 72.07
C GLU A 127 -31.91 -54.07 73.00
N THR A 128 -32.91 -54.72 72.45
CA THR A 128 -33.96 -55.35 73.25
C THR A 128 -33.39 -56.44 74.17
N ILE A 129 -32.48 -57.28 73.65
CA ILE A 129 -31.79 -58.28 74.46
C ILE A 129 -30.96 -57.65 75.56
N LYS A 130 -30.23 -56.57 75.31
CA LYS A 130 -29.43 -55.77 76.27
C LYS A 130 -30.32 -55.31 77.43
N GLU A 131 -31.46 -54.73 77.17
CA GLU A 131 -32.37 -54.21 78.18
C GLU A 131 -32.94 -55.36 78.99
N SER A 132 -33.37 -56.49 78.39
CA SER A 132 -33.87 -57.68 79.09
C SER A 132 -32.76 -58.26 79.95
N PHE A 133 -31.56 -58.44 79.44
CA PHE A 133 -30.40 -58.92 80.22
C PHE A 133 -30.06 -57.98 81.39
N LYS A 134 -30.00 -56.70 81.15
CA LYS A 134 -29.71 -55.71 82.23
C LYS A 134 -30.71 -55.79 83.35
N ALA A 135 -31.98 -55.95 83.04
CA ALA A 135 -33.04 -56.11 84.01
C ALA A 135 -32.85 -57.38 84.86
N LEU A 136 -32.53 -58.52 84.30
CA LEU A 136 -32.28 -59.82 84.96
C LEU A 136 -30.89 -59.80 85.63
N TYR A 137 -29.85 -59.26 85.04
CA TYR A 137 -28.49 -59.18 85.56
C TYR A 137 -28.43 -58.41 86.85
N LYS A 138 -29.16 -57.31 86.93
CA LYS A 138 -29.24 -56.46 88.11
C LYS A 138 -29.85 -57.24 89.28
N LYS A 139 -30.70 -58.24 89.02
CA LYS A 139 -31.28 -59.12 90.10
C LYS A 139 -30.28 -60.17 90.67
N TYR A 140 -29.36 -60.59 89.79
CA TYR A 140 -28.48 -61.73 90.07
C TYR A 140 -26.98 -61.46 90.07
N SER A 141 -26.52 -60.38 89.51
CA SER A 141 -25.08 -60.06 89.41
C SER A 141 -24.46 -59.65 90.73
N ASP A 142 -25.19 -58.89 91.50
CA ASP A 142 -24.55 -58.25 92.68
C ASP A 142 -24.54 -59.11 93.95
N ASP A 143 -25.50 -60.12 94.09
CA ASP A 143 -25.35 -61.16 95.15
C ASP A 143 -26.46 -62.18 94.98
N ILE A 144 -26.10 -63.35 94.62
CA ILE A 144 -26.96 -64.58 94.70
C ILE A 144 -27.13 -65.01 96.18
N LEU A 145 -26.19 -64.71 97.01
CA LEU A 145 -26.18 -65.07 98.41
C LEU A 145 -27.03 -64.14 99.26
N PRO A 146 -27.01 -62.78 99.18
CA PRO A 146 -27.92 -61.98 99.98
C PRO A 146 -29.39 -62.11 99.62
N GLY A 147 -29.69 -62.42 98.33
CA GLY A 147 -31.08 -62.77 97.93
C GLY A 147 -31.58 -64.03 98.56
N LEU A 148 -30.72 -65.00 98.81
CA LEU A 148 -31.02 -66.29 99.49
C LEU A 148 -31.17 -66.10 101.02
N ILE A 149 -30.49 -65.16 101.62
CA ILE A 149 -30.52 -64.96 103.06
C ILE A 149 -31.65 -63.98 103.44
N ASN A 150 -31.95 -62.92 102.68
CA ASN A 150 -32.99 -61.95 103.03
C ASN A 150 -34.39 -62.28 102.43
N GLY A 151 -34.54 -63.40 101.84
CA GLY A 151 -35.76 -63.76 101.14
C GLY A 151 -36.16 -65.20 101.25
N LEU A 152 -36.26 -65.77 102.43
CA LEU A 152 -36.96 -67.07 102.66
C LEU A 152 -38.29 -67.07 101.95
N ASN A 153 -38.95 -65.96 101.81
CA ASN A 153 -40.21 -65.86 101.05
C ASN A 153 -39.93 -65.86 99.51
N TYR A 154 -38.77 -65.46 99.08
CA TYR A 154 -38.41 -65.52 97.63
C TYR A 154 -38.00 -66.88 97.20
N LEU A 155 -37.32 -67.68 98.13
CA LEU A 155 -36.88 -69.03 97.84
C LEU A 155 -38.07 -69.95 97.59
N PHE A 156 -39.24 -69.72 98.17
CA PHE A 156 -40.46 -70.46 97.99
C PHE A 156 -41.56 -69.75 97.18
N SER A 157 -41.21 -68.57 96.54
CA SER A 157 -42.21 -67.85 95.84
C SER A 157 -42.39 -68.29 94.40
N SER A 158 -43.58 -68.03 93.85
CA SER A 158 -43.81 -68.24 92.41
C SER A 158 -43.02 -67.32 91.53
N GLN A 159 -42.47 -66.25 92.07
CA GLN A 159 -41.66 -65.30 91.43
C GLN A 159 -40.24 -65.85 91.10
N ARG A 160 -39.67 -66.63 92.04
CA ARG A 160 -38.41 -67.31 91.87
C ARG A 160 -38.47 -68.28 90.68
N LYS A 161 -39.55 -69.02 90.61
CA LYS A 161 -39.73 -69.89 89.44
C LYS A 161 -39.85 -69.16 88.06
N LYS A 162 -40.57 -68.07 88.14
CA LYS A 162 -40.71 -67.19 86.93
C LYS A 162 -39.34 -66.54 86.49
N ASP A 163 -38.64 -66.05 87.46
CA ASP A 163 -37.34 -65.44 87.14
C ASP A 163 -36.33 -66.45 86.63
N TYR A 164 -36.34 -67.68 87.16
CA TYR A 164 -35.48 -68.78 86.64
C TYR A 164 -35.90 -69.21 85.24
N GLU A 165 -37.17 -69.31 84.99
CA GLU A 165 -37.73 -69.63 83.68
C GLU A 165 -37.38 -68.52 82.66
N GLU A 166 -37.52 -67.29 83.04
CA GLU A 166 -37.12 -66.14 82.22
C GLU A 166 -35.65 -66.16 81.87
N LEU A 167 -34.74 -66.41 82.82
CA LEU A 167 -33.30 -66.51 82.59
C LEU A 167 -32.94 -67.63 81.66
N ILE A 168 -33.56 -68.82 81.76
CA ILE A 168 -33.33 -69.96 80.91
C ILE A 168 -33.82 -69.69 79.48
N ILE A 169 -34.99 -69.09 79.35
CA ILE A 169 -35.52 -68.63 78.07
C ILE A 169 -34.61 -67.62 77.47
N LEU A 170 -34.21 -66.61 78.26
CA LEU A 170 -33.30 -65.53 77.72
C LEU A 170 -31.98 -66.11 77.29
N ARG A 171 -31.37 -67.02 78.03
CA ARG A 171 -30.10 -67.71 77.64
C ARG A 171 -30.27 -68.51 76.34
N ASN A 172 -31.33 -69.26 76.18
CA ASN A 172 -31.57 -70.03 74.95
C ASN A 172 -31.85 -69.07 73.80
N THR A 173 -32.64 -68.03 74.01
CA THR A 173 -32.91 -66.97 73.07
C THR A 173 -31.62 -66.27 72.64
N VAL A 174 -30.78 -65.90 73.58
CA VAL A 174 -29.51 -65.21 73.21
C VAL A 174 -28.55 -66.16 72.53
N ALA A 175 -28.54 -67.48 72.98
CA ALA A 175 -27.69 -68.47 72.26
C ALA A 175 -28.11 -68.66 70.80
N ALA A 176 -29.43 -68.80 70.57
CA ALA A 176 -29.98 -68.91 69.20
C ALA A 176 -29.69 -67.65 68.40
N PHE A 177 -29.88 -66.44 69.03
CA PHE A 177 -29.58 -65.16 68.36
C PHE A 177 -28.10 -65.02 68.00
N VAL A 178 -27.17 -65.33 68.88
CA VAL A 178 -25.76 -65.33 68.63
C VAL A 178 -25.38 -66.23 67.44
N LYS A 179 -25.97 -67.45 67.43
CA LYS A 179 -25.73 -68.37 66.31
C LYS A 179 -26.26 -67.85 65.02
N GLU A 180 -27.46 -67.30 65.00
CA GLU A 180 -28.07 -66.69 63.83
C GLU A 180 -27.27 -65.45 63.30
N ILE A 181 -26.88 -64.51 64.20
CA ILE A 181 -26.10 -63.34 63.76
C ILE A 181 -24.70 -63.71 63.31
N GLU A 182 -24.08 -64.75 63.80
CA GLU A 182 -22.81 -65.31 63.34
C GLU A 182 -22.90 -65.83 61.89
N GLU A 183 -24.03 -66.48 61.59
CA GLU A 183 -24.29 -67.09 60.29
C GLU A 183 -24.82 -66.05 59.25
N MET A 184 -25.74 -65.21 59.66
CA MET A 184 -26.51 -64.35 58.75
C MET A 184 -25.99 -62.87 58.67
N LEU A 185 -25.43 -62.34 59.77
CA LEU A 185 -24.98 -60.92 59.76
C LEU A 185 -23.75 -60.69 58.90
N PRO A 186 -22.75 -61.58 58.72
CA PRO A 186 -21.66 -61.37 57.80
C PRO A 186 -22.12 -61.32 56.37
N PRO A 187 -22.91 -62.19 55.76
CA PRO A 187 -23.40 -62.06 54.39
C PRO A 187 -24.25 -60.83 54.22
N LEU A 188 -25.11 -60.42 55.14
CA LEU A 188 -25.91 -59.22 55.08
C LEU A 188 -25.04 -57.96 55.14
N THR A 189 -23.94 -58.06 55.89
CA THR A 189 -22.94 -57.00 55.92
C THR A 189 -22.21 -56.85 54.57
N GLU A 190 -21.89 -57.98 53.92
CA GLU A 190 -21.33 -57.99 52.59
C GLU A 190 -22.31 -57.48 51.55
N GLU A 191 -23.58 -57.77 51.60
CA GLU A 191 -24.62 -57.25 50.73
C GLU A 191 -24.75 -55.74 50.91
N ASN A 192 -24.85 -55.23 52.12
CA ASN A 192 -24.84 -53.79 52.42
C ASN A 192 -23.56 -53.06 51.91
N LEU A 193 -22.39 -53.71 52.01
CA LEU A 193 -21.13 -53.18 51.47
C LEU A 193 -21.15 -53.22 49.97
N THR A 194 -21.81 -54.19 49.35
CA THR A 194 -21.97 -54.27 47.91
C THR A 194 -22.86 -53.15 47.38
N GLU A 195 -23.99 -52.90 48.04
CA GLU A 195 -24.88 -51.77 47.73
C GLU A 195 -24.19 -50.44 47.92
N LEU A 196 -23.49 -50.23 49.00
CA LEU A 196 -22.70 -49.03 49.24
C LEU A 196 -21.64 -48.87 48.16
N LYS A 197 -21.04 -49.94 47.69
CA LYS A 197 -20.05 -49.91 46.61
C LYS A 197 -20.68 -49.53 45.28
N GLU A 198 -21.83 -50.11 44.92
CA GLU A 198 -22.55 -49.77 43.70
C GLU A 198 -23.05 -48.33 43.72
N ASP A 199 -23.62 -47.86 44.82
CA ASP A 199 -24.01 -46.47 44.98
C ASP A 199 -22.81 -45.49 44.87
N TYR A 200 -21.71 -45.85 45.56
CA TYR A 200 -20.47 -45.10 45.44
C TYR A 200 -19.98 -44.99 43.98
N PHE A 201 -19.93 -46.11 43.22
CA PHE A 201 -19.49 -46.07 41.83
C PHE A 201 -20.45 -45.28 40.97
N THR A 202 -21.74 -45.34 41.20
CA THR A 202 -22.77 -44.58 40.51
C THR A 202 -22.61 -43.09 40.79
N GLN A 203 -22.47 -42.71 42.08
CA GLN A 203 -22.23 -41.32 42.46
C GLN A 203 -20.90 -40.79 41.93
N ARG A 204 -19.84 -41.60 42.02
CA ARG A 204 -18.52 -41.25 41.49
C ARG A 204 -18.56 -41.10 39.97
N GLY A 205 -19.23 -41.98 39.24
CA GLY A 205 -19.42 -41.90 37.79
C GLY A 205 -20.15 -40.62 37.40
N SER A 206 -21.27 -40.32 38.06
CA SER A 206 -22.06 -39.09 37.85
C SER A 206 -21.27 -37.82 38.16
N MET A 207 -20.48 -37.86 39.24
CA MET A 207 -19.60 -36.73 39.62
C MET A 207 -18.49 -36.49 38.61
N VAL A 208 -17.81 -37.54 38.16
CA VAL A 208 -16.77 -37.45 37.15
C VAL A 208 -17.32 -36.90 35.81
N GLU A 209 -18.48 -37.38 35.38
CA GLU A 209 -19.13 -36.91 34.16
C GLU A 209 -19.55 -35.43 34.28
N ARG A 210 -20.10 -35.03 35.43
CA ARG A 210 -20.41 -33.63 35.70
C ARG A 210 -19.15 -32.76 35.68
N GLN A 211 -18.07 -33.20 36.36
CA GLN A 211 -16.80 -32.48 36.40
C GLN A 211 -16.18 -32.34 35.00
N LYS A 212 -16.28 -33.38 34.17
CA LYS A 212 -15.85 -33.36 32.77
C LYS A 212 -16.65 -32.33 31.97
N ASN A 213 -17.96 -32.28 32.14
CA ASN A 213 -18.81 -31.31 31.46
C ASN A 213 -18.58 -29.89 31.97
N GLU A 214 -18.38 -29.69 33.26
CA GLU A 214 -18.00 -28.40 33.85
C GLU A 214 -16.67 -27.91 33.29
N PHE A 215 -15.68 -28.79 33.15
CA PHE A 215 -14.38 -28.48 32.61
C PHE A 215 -14.45 -28.14 31.12
N ALA A 216 -15.21 -28.90 30.33
CA ALA A 216 -15.45 -28.60 28.92
C ALA A 216 -16.17 -27.26 28.73
N THR A 217 -17.13 -26.94 29.57
CA THR A 217 -17.82 -25.64 29.56
C THR A 217 -16.87 -24.51 29.95
N PHE A 218 -16.01 -24.73 30.93
CA PHE A 218 -14.98 -23.74 31.34
C PHE A 218 -14.02 -23.46 30.22
N GLU A 219 -13.52 -24.49 29.50
CA GLU A 219 -12.62 -24.31 28.36
C GLU A 219 -13.32 -23.61 27.17
N SER A 220 -14.57 -23.98 26.90
CA SER A 220 -15.38 -23.29 25.87
C SER A 220 -15.60 -21.82 26.20
N ASN A 221 -15.89 -21.48 27.43
CA ASN A 221 -16.05 -20.09 27.87
C ASN A 221 -14.74 -19.28 27.77
N TYR A 222 -13.62 -19.94 28.03
CA TYR A 222 -12.32 -19.32 27.84
C TYR A 222 -12.04 -19.01 26.36
N SER A 223 -12.35 -19.96 25.47
CA SER A 223 -12.25 -19.77 24.04
C SER A 223 -13.11 -18.58 23.57
N ILE A 224 -14.36 -18.52 24.01
CA ILE A 224 -15.26 -17.39 23.70
C ILE A 224 -14.71 -16.06 24.26
N THR A 225 -14.07 -16.12 25.42
CA THR A 225 -13.44 -14.91 26.01
C THR A 225 -12.24 -14.45 25.20
N LEU A 226 -11.41 -15.39 24.74
CA LEU A 226 -10.30 -15.07 23.83
C LEU A 226 -10.78 -14.48 22.52
N ASP A 227 -11.85 -15.04 21.93
CA ASP A 227 -12.44 -14.50 20.70
C ASP A 227 -12.92 -13.05 20.89
N LYS A 228 -13.62 -12.77 22.00
CA LYS A 228 -14.04 -11.40 22.33
C LYS A 228 -12.86 -10.44 22.54
N ILE A 229 -11.78 -10.94 23.14
CA ILE A 229 -10.57 -10.15 23.33
C ILE A 229 -9.89 -9.93 21.98
N ALA A 230 -9.81 -10.93 21.12
CA ALA A 230 -9.29 -10.79 19.76
C ALA A 230 -10.11 -9.75 18.97
N ASP A 231 -11.44 -9.80 19.03
CA ASP A 231 -12.32 -8.79 18.40
C ASP A 231 -12.05 -7.39 18.94
N LYS A 232 -11.87 -7.26 20.28
CA LYS A 232 -11.52 -5.97 20.88
C LYS A 232 -10.15 -5.47 20.44
N ILE A 233 -9.17 -6.37 20.32
CA ILE A 233 -7.83 -6.05 19.83
C ILE A 233 -7.92 -5.61 18.37
N CYS A 234 -8.71 -6.30 17.52
CA CYS A 234 -8.96 -5.89 16.14
C CYS A 234 -9.57 -4.48 16.06
N THR A 235 -10.58 -4.21 16.87
CA THR A 235 -11.22 -2.88 16.92
C THR A 235 -10.24 -1.79 17.35
N ASN A 236 -9.42 -2.04 18.36
CA ASN A 236 -8.38 -1.10 18.80
C ASN A 236 -7.30 -0.89 17.72
N LEU A 237 -7.00 -1.94 16.95
CA LEU A 237 -6.06 -1.83 15.82
C LEU A 237 -6.65 -1.00 14.68
N ASP A 238 -7.96 -1.08 14.45
CA ASP A 238 -8.65 -0.24 13.46
C ASP A 238 -8.57 1.25 13.78
N ASP A 239 -8.53 1.61 15.06
CA ASP A 239 -8.33 3.00 15.49
C ASP A 239 -6.89 3.49 15.19
N VAL A 240 -5.88 2.63 15.34
CA VAL A 240 -4.48 2.96 15.05
C VAL A 240 -4.18 2.87 13.56
N LEU A 241 -4.75 1.88 12.87
CA LEU A 241 -4.48 1.57 11.48
C LEU A 241 -5.79 1.24 10.73
N PRO A 242 -6.57 2.25 10.35
CA PRO A 242 -7.80 2.06 9.57
C PRO A 242 -7.54 1.34 8.23
N ASP A 243 -8.50 0.57 7.73
CA ASP A 243 -8.39 -0.17 6.47
C ASP A 243 -8.11 0.74 5.29
N GLU A 244 -8.77 1.90 5.23
CA GLU A 244 -8.52 2.88 4.19
C GLU A 244 -7.07 3.40 4.20
N PHE A 245 -6.45 3.48 5.37
CA PHE A 245 -5.05 3.88 5.48
C PHE A 245 -4.10 2.78 5.01
N VAL A 246 -4.39 1.52 5.36
CA VAL A 246 -3.64 0.36 4.83
C VAL A 246 -3.75 0.30 3.31
N ASP A 247 -4.95 0.49 2.75
CA ASP A 247 -5.19 0.52 1.32
C ASP A 247 -4.45 1.68 0.65
N TYR A 248 -4.42 2.84 1.28
CA TYR A 248 -3.67 4.00 0.80
C TYR A 248 -2.15 3.73 0.77
N LEU A 249 -1.58 3.20 1.85
CA LEU A 249 -0.16 2.81 1.89
C LEU A 249 0.17 1.74 0.85
N CYS A 250 -0.71 0.76 0.68
CA CYS A 250 -0.58 -0.27 -0.34
C CYS A 250 -0.61 0.34 -1.75
N ALA A 251 -1.51 1.28 -2.02
CA ALA A 251 -1.59 1.98 -3.30
C ALA A 251 -0.30 2.76 -3.60
N ILE A 252 0.28 3.45 -2.61
CA ILE A 252 1.58 4.11 -2.74
C ILE A 252 2.66 3.10 -3.13
N MET A 253 2.73 1.96 -2.44
CA MET A 253 3.72 0.93 -2.74
C MET A 253 3.57 0.35 -4.15
N ILE A 254 2.33 0.04 -4.55
CA ILE A 254 2.02 -0.48 -5.89
C ILE A 254 2.37 0.55 -6.96
N ASN A 255 2.01 1.81 -6.75
CA ASN A 255 2.33 2.88 -7.68
C ASN A 255 3.83 3.09 -7.79
N TYR A 256 4.55 3.11 -6.69
CA TYR A 256 6.01 3.23 -6.71
C TYR A 256 6.67 2.04 -7.42
N ALA A 257 6.24 0.81 -7.15
CA ALA A 257 6.74 -0.37 -7.83
C ALA A 257 6.46 -0.36 -9.35
N LYS A 258 5.36 0.29 -9.76
CA LYS A 258 5.04 0.47 -11.19
C LYS A 258 5.89 1.54 -11.85
N VAL A 259 6.23 2.62 -11.15
CA VAL A 259 6.94 3.78 -11.73
C VAL A 259 8.45 3.70 -11.55
N VAL A 260 8.94 2.98 -10.54
CA VAL A 260 10.39 2.79 -10.36
C VAL A 260 10.96 2.08 -11.60
N HIS A 261 12.08 2.58 -12.10
CA HIS A 261 12.68 2.17 -13.37
C HIS A 261 11.86 2.53 -14.63
N LYS A 262 10.78 3.28 -14.49
CA LYS A 262 9.95 3.77 -15.60
C LYS A 262 9.99 5.27 -15.68
N VAL A 263 9.79 5.81 -16.89
CA VAL A 263 9.68 7.26 -17.08
C VAL A 263 8.24 7.67 -16.80
N ASN A 264 8.07 8.63 -15.90
CA ASN A 264 6.74 9.19 -15.61
C ASN A 264 6.36 10.22 -16.68
N ALA A 265 5.54 9.81 -17.62
CA ALA A 265 5.03 10.63 -18.70
C ALA A 265 3.81 11.48 -18.30
N SER A 266 3.38 11.48 -17.04
CA SER A 266 2.18 12.17 -16.56
C SER A 266 2.21 13.66 -16.87
N SER A 267 1.08 14.18 -17.28
CA SER A 267 0.82 15.62 -17.41
C SER A 267 0.13 16.21 -16.17
N GLU A 268 -0.23 15.37 -15.20
CA GLU A 268 -0.87 15.81 -13.95
C GLU A 268 0.10 16.66 -13.12
N VAL A 269 -0.45 17.49 -12.27
CA VAL A 269 0.34 18.28 -11.32
C VAL A 269 1.12 17.33 -10.41
N GLN A 270 2.40 17.61 -10.19
CA GLN A 270 3.24 16.87 -9.28
C GLN A 270 2.56 16.69 -7.93
N ASP A 271 2.51 15.47 -7.40
CA ASP A 271 2.02 15.25 -6.04
C ASP A 271 2.98 15.89 -5.02
N GLU A 272 2.42 16.42 -3.95
CA GLU A 272 3.18 16.93 -2.82
C GLU A 272 3.95 15.83 -2.10
N VAL A 273 3.45 14.60 -2.15
CA VAL A 273 3.99 13.43 -1.46
C VAL A 273 4.77 12.56 -2.42
N LEU A 274 6.05 12.37 -2.13
CA LEU A 274 6.97 11.55 -2.91
C LEU A 274 7.39 10.34 -2.07
N ASN A 275 7.14 9.14 -2.57
CA ASN A 275 7.68 7.93 -1.96
C ASN A 275 9.14 7.75 -2.36
N MET A 276 10.04 7.70 -1.37
CA MET A 276 11.48 7.66 -1.61
C MET A 276 12.09 6.29 -1.39
N CYS A 277 11.63 5.58 -0.37
CA CYS A 277 12.10 4.25 0.02
C CYS A 277 11.10 3.63 0.99
N TYR A 278 11.48 2.51 1.60
CA TYR A 278 10.67 1.79 2.57
C TYR A 278 11.46 1.51 3.85
N VAL A 279 10.75 1.27 4.95
CA VAL A 279 11.26 0.60 6.13
C VAL A 279 10.50 -0.69 6.36
N ASP A 280 11.20 -1.71 6.80
CA ASP A 280 10.60 -2.99 7.18
C ASP A 280 10.44 -3.05 8.70
N TYR A 281 9.19 -3.20 9.15
CA TYR A 281 8.84 -3.41 10.55
C TYR A 281 8.66 -4.91 10.81
N PRO A 282 9.63 -5.56 11.48
CA PRO A 282 9.60 -6.99 11.73
C PRO A 282 8.65 -7.30 12.90
N VAL A 283 7.41 -7.68 12.60
CA VAL A 283 6.35 -7.91 13.59
C VAL A 283 6.79 -8.90 14.66
N ASP A 284 7.36 -10.04 14.27
CA ASP A 284 7.76 -11.10 15.21
C ASP A 284 8.93 -10.70 16.13
N PHE A 285 9.64 -9.61 15.83
CA PHE A 285 10.68 -9.09 16.70
C PHE A 285 10.12 -8.21 17.82
N PHE A 286 9.10 -7.42 17.51
CA PHE A 286 8.48 -6.48 18.47
C PHE A 286 7.30 -7.08 19.22
N VAL A 287 6.65 -8.10 18.65
CA VAL A 287 5.43 -8.71 19.19
C VAL A 287 5.70 -10.17 19.56
N GLN A 288 5.56 -10.48 20.84
CA GLN A 288 5.85 -11.83 21.35
C GLN A 288 4.64 -12.75 21.33
N SER A 289 3.45 -12.18 21.53
CA SER A 289 2.20 -12.94 21.45
C SER A 289 1.88 -13.33 20.00
N LYS A 290 1.80 -14.63 19.73
CA LYS A 290 1.43 -15.14 18.41
C LYS A 290 0.04 -14.67 17.95
N ILE A 291 -0.88 -14.49 18.89
CA ILE A 291 -2.23 -14.00 18.60
C ILE A 291 -2.18 -12.56 18.12
N VAL A 292 -1.51 -11.68 18.86
CA VAL A 292 -1.35 -10.25 18.49
C VAL A 292 -0.58 -10.12 17.19
N ALA A 293 0.51 -10.88 17.03
CA ALA A 293 1.29 -10.89 15.79
C ALA A 293 0.44 -11.31 14.58
N SER A 294 -0.41 -12.35 14.74
CA SER A 294 -1.32 -12.78 13.67
C SER A 294 -2.33 -11.69 13.32
N ILE A 295 -2.97 -11.08 14.31
CA ILE A 295 -3.94 -10.01 14.09
C ILE A 295 -3.31 -8.83 13.33
N ILE A 296 -2.10 -8.40 13.72
CA ILE A 296 -1.38 -7.32 13.02
C ILE A 296 -1.03 -7.73 11.59
N LYS A 297 -0.53 -8.95 11.39
CA LYS A 297 -0.16 -9.46 10.05
C LYS A 297 -1.39 -9.60 9.14
N ASP A 298 -2.50 -10.08 9.67
CA ASP A 298 -3.75 -10.23 8.90
C ASP A 298 -4.27 -8.85 8.46
N LYS A 299 -4.28 -7.88 9.37
CA LYS A 299 -4.63 -6.48 9.07
C LYS A 299 -3.73 -5.87 8.01
N CYS A 300 -2.44 -6.12 8.11
CA CYS A 300 -1.42 -5.58 7.21
C CYS A 300 -1.04 -6.55 6.07
N SER A 301 -1.89 -7.53 5.74
CA SER A 301 -1.57 -8.59 4.76
C SER A 301 -1.08 -8.06 3.42
N LYS A 302 -1.64 -6.94 2.96
CA LYS A 302 -1.25 -6.26 1.71
C LYS A 302 0.12 -5.56 1.79
N LEU A 303 0.63 -5.32 3.00
CA LEU A 303 1.90 -4.64 3.26
C LEU A 303 3.00 -5.61 3.69
N LEU A 304 2.69 -6.91 3.82
CA LEU A 304 3.65 -7.91 4.27
C LEU A 304 4.65 -8.30 3.18
N VAL A 305 5.92 -8.19 3.52
CA VAL A 305 7.03 -8.67 2.69
C VAL A 305 7.97 -9.46 3.59
N ASN A 306 8.16 -10.74 3.31
CA ASN A 306 9.02 -11.65 4.09
C ASN A 306 8.75 -11.64 5.61
N GLY A 307 7.47 -11.50 6.01
CA GLY A 307 7.06 -11.49 7.42
C GLY A 307 7.19 -10.15 8.14
N ALA A 308 7.73 -9.14 7.50
CA ALA A 308 7.76 -7.75 8.00
C ALA A 308 6.69 -6.89 7.31
N ILE A 309 6.16 -5.91 8.01
CA ILE A 309 5.30 -4.88 7.42
C ILE A 309 6.20 -3.87 6.73
N ARG A 310 6.04 -3.72 5.42
CA ARG A 310 6.78 -2.73 4.64
C ARG A 310 6.01 -1.42 4.59
N LEU A 311 6.62 -0.35 5.10
CA LEU A 311 6.02 0.98 5.17
C LEU A 311 6.76 1.95 4.25
N PRO A 312 6.06 2.72 3.40
CA PRO A 312 6.69 3.69 2.52
C PRO A 312 7.19 4.89 3.33
N ILE A 313 8.43 5.31 3.08
CA ILE A 313 8.98 6.56 3.61
C ILE A 313 8.81 7.64 2.56
N MET A 314 7.95 8.58 2.89
CA MET A 314 7.54 9.66 2.01
C MET A 314 8.26 10.95 2.36
N MET A 315 8.53 11.75 1.34
CA MET A 315 8.99 13.13 1.47
C MET A 315 7.85 14.06 1.05
N SER A 316 7.49 14.98 1.92
CA SER A 316 6.43 15.97 1.66
C SER A 316 6.73 17.26 2.39
N THR A 317 5.90 18.27 2.22
CA THR A 317 6.05 19.56 2.92
C THR A 317 6.01 19.43 4.45
N ARG A 318 5.35 18.39 4.97
CA ARG A 318 5.15 18.16 6.41
C ARG A 318 5.90 16.94 6.94
N ASN A 319 6.21 15.99 6.09
CA ASN A 319 6.83 14.72 6.46
C ASN A 319 8.20 14.58 5.80
N ALA A 320 9.25 14.58 6.62
CA ALA A 320 10.62 14.35 6.18
C ALA A 320 11.05 15.19 4.95
N PRO A 321 10.86 16.52 4.93
CA PRO A 321 11.18 17.34 3.76
C PRO A 321 12.69 17.52 3.53
N VAL A 322 13.50 17.19 4.51
CA VAL A 322 14.97 17.25 4.46
C VAL A 322 15.53 15.93 4.95
N TRP A 323 16.30 15.27 4.11
CA TRP A 323 16.98 14.02 4.46
C TRP A 323 18.46 14.25 4.69
N MET A 324 18.98 13.72 5.77
CA MET A 324 20.41 13.73 6.09
C MET A 324 20.95 12.32 6.19
N ILE A 325 21.81 11.94 5.26
CA ILE A 325 22.46 10.64 5.20
C ILE A 325 23.81 10.77 5.88
N VAL A 326 23.94 10.20 7.05
CA VAL A 326 25.19 10.27 7.84
C VAL A 326 26.17 9.22 7.35
N ASN A 327 27.33 9.70 6.87
CA ASN A 327 28.44 8.86 6.47
C ASN A 327 29.24 8.44 7.71
N ASP A 328 29.35 7.15 7.98
CA ASP A 328 30.11 6.59 9.09
C ASP A 328 31.61 6.36 8.75
N ASN A 329 32.04 6.78 7.56
CA ASN A 329 33.37 6.57 7.00
C ASN A 329 33.77 5.09 6.75
N SER A 330 32.87 4.15 6.99
CA SER A 330 33.14 2.74 6.71
C SER A 330 33.18 2.45 5.21
N ASN A 331 32.23 3.07 4.46
CA ASN A 331 32.12 2.92 3.01
C ASN A 331 31.44 4.14 2.38
N SER A 332 32.20 5.19 2.11
CA SER A 332 31.68 6.43 1.48
C SER A 332 31.07 6.21 0.10
N SER A 333 31.50 5.17 -0.63
CA SER A 333 30.91 4.85 -1.94
C SER A 333 29.46 4.36 -1.82
N MET A 334 29.08 3.73 -0.72
CA MET A 334 27.70 3.35 -0.45
C MET A 334 26.78 4.56 -0.25
N VAL A 335 27.26 5.60 0.45
CA VAL A 335 26.50 6.85 0.61
C VAL A 335 26.25 7.50 -0.74
N GLN A 336 27.27 7.56 -1.59
CA GLN A 336 27.11 8.07 -2.96
C GLN A 336 26.13 7.20 -3.76
N ALA A 337 26.27 5.88 -3.73
CA ALA A 337 25.35 4.97 -4.42
C ALA A 337 23.90 5.15 -3.95
N PHE A 338 23.69 5.39 -2.67
CA PHE A 338 22.34 5.67 -2.14
C PHE A 338 21.81 7.00 -2.64
N THR A 339 22.62 8.06 -2.67
CA THR A 339 22.20 9.35 -3.27
C THR A 339 21.88 9.22 -4.76
N HIS A 340 22.65 8.41 -5.51
CA HIS A 340 22.35 8.10 -6.91
C HIS A 340 21.01 7.38 -7.06
N SER A 341 20.73 6.44 -6.17
CA SER A 341 19.45 5.73 -6.16
C SER A 341 18.28 6.67 -5.87
N ILE A 342 18.44 7.62 -4.95
CA ILE A 342 17.46 8.67 -4.68
C ILE A 342 17.23 9.53 -5.94
N MET A 343 18.30 10.03 -6.57
CA MET A 343 18.18 10.83 -7.79
C MET A 343 17.49 10.05 -8.92
N TYR A 344 17.86 8.81 -9.12
CA TYR A 344 17.22 7.96 -10.12
C TYR A 344 15.75 7.68 -9.81
N GLY A 345 15.43 7.40 -8.54
CA GLY A 345 14.06 7.22 -8.07
C GLY A 345 13.19 8.46 -8.32
N LEU A 346 13.74 9.65 -8.12
CA LEU A 346 13.07 10.92 -8.44
C LEU A 346 12.85 11.10 -9.93
N LEU A 347 13.84 10.75 -10.78
CA LEU A 347 13.66 10.77 -12.24
C LEU A 347 12.55 9.82 -12.72
N SER A 348 12.35 8.70 -12.00
CA SER A 348 11.29 7.73 -12.31
C SER A 348 9.92 8.20 -11.84
N SER A 349 9.85 8.77 -10.64
CA SER A 349 8.57 9.10 -9.99
C SER A 349 8.05 10.48 -10.33
N CYS A 350 8.92 11.48 -10.51
CA CYS A 350 8.49 12.80 -10.90
C CYS A 350 8.12 12.86 -12.38
N PRO A 351 7.04 13.56 -12.75
CA PRO A 351 6.72 13.79 -14.15
C PRO A 351 7.87 14.44 -14.90
N VAL A 352 8.07 14.00 -16.15
CA VAL A 352 9.07 14.57 -17.03
C VAL A 352 8.87 16.10 -17.13
N GLU A 353 9.95 16.86 -17.09
CA GLU A 353 9.97 18.34 -17.09
C GLU A 353 9.58 19.00 -15.75
N LYS A 354 9.10 18.24 -14.75
CA LYS A 354 8.67 18.80 -13.46
C LYS A 354 9.72 18.67 -12.34
N LEU A 355 10.94 18.30 -12.68
CA LEU A 355 12.03 18.06 -11.73
C LEU A 355 13.28 18.83 -12.15
N THR A 356 13.95 19.45 -11.19
CA THR A 356 15.27 20.07 -11.36
C THR A 356 16.14 19.73 -10.15
N TYR A 357 17.43 19.44 -10.41
CA TYR A 357 18.43 19.26 -9.35
C TYR A 357 19.29 20.51 -9.19
N THR A 358 19.62 20.85 -7.96
CA THR A 358 20.70 21.75 -7.61
C THR A 358 21.80 20.96 -6.91
N ILE A 359 22.98 20.89 -7.50
CA ILE A 359 24.09 20.06 -7.03
C ILE A 359 25.15 20.94 -6.38
N VAL A 360 25.45 20.67 -5.11
CA VAL A 360 26.53 21.32 -4.35
C VAL A 360 27.54 20.23 -3.98
N ASP A 361 28.74 20.32 -4.55
CA ASP A 361 29.78 19.30 -4.39
C ASP A 361 31.17 19.92 -4.32
N PRO A 362 31.53 20.58 -3.20
CA PRO A 362 32.80 21.32 -3.07
C PRO A 362 34.03 20.42 -3.04
N GLU A 363 33.93 19.26 -2.35
CA GLU A 363 35.08 18.38 -2.14
C GLU A 363 35.43 17.59 -3.42
N ASN A 364 34.45 16.95 -4.03
CA ASN A 364 34.65 16.12 -5.21
C ASN A 364 34.52 16.86 -6.54
N ARG A 365 34.32 18.18 -6.49
CA ARG A 365 34.20 19.07 -7.67
C ARG A 365 33.20 18.57 -8.71
N GLY A 366 32.07 18.05 -8.26
CA GLY A 366 31.00 17.55 -9.10
C GLY A 366 31.10 16.05 -9.44
N ASN A 367 32.17 15.36 -9.08
CA ASN A 367 32.32 13.95 -9.39
C ASN A 367 31.36 13.04 -8.59
N SER A 368 30.75 13.54 -7.53
CA SER A 368 29.77 12.81 -6.75
C SER A 368 28.54 12.39 -7.55
N ILE A 369 28.25 13.04 -8.70
CA ILE A 369 27.17 12.65 -9.62
C ILE A 369 27.67 12.03 -10.91
N SER A 370 28.84 11.41 -10.91
CA SER A 370 29.46 10.85 -12.12
C SER A 370 28.56 9.93 -12.97
N PRO A 371 27.66 9.10 -12.43
CA PRO A 371 26.75 8.30 -13.25
C PRO A 371 25.79 9.12 -14.11
N PHE A 372 25.56 10.39 -13.75
CA PHE A 372 24.64 11.29 -14.45
C PHE A 372 25.34 12.25 -15.42
N PHE A 373 26.64 12.15 -15.63
CA PHE A 373 27.35 13.11 -16.50
C PHE A 373 26.85 13.11 -17.93
N ASP A 374 26.59 11.95 -18.50
CA ASP A 374 26.04 11.85 -19.87
C ASP A 374 24.61 12.44 -19.93
N ALA A 375 23.82 12.21 -18.88
CA ALA A 375 22.49 12.79 -18.75
C ALA A 375 22.58 14.33 -18.62
N LYS A 376 23.46 14.85 -17.76
CA LYS A 376 23.70 16.29 -17.59
C LYS A 376 24.14 16.98 -18.89
N LYS A 377 24.97 16.29 -19.66
CA LYS A 377 25.43 16.82 -20.97
C LYS A 377 24.30 16.93 -21.97
N LYS A 378 23.38 15.94 -21.99
CA LYS A 378 22.22 15.92 -22.90
C LYS A 378 21.11 16.85 -22.44
N LEU A 379 20.90 17.00 -21.15
CA LEU A 379 19.83 17.83 -20.57
C LEU A 379 20.37 18.65 -19.37
N PRO A 380 21.12 19.74 -19.65
CA PRO A 380 21.70 20.56 -18.58
C PRO A 380 20.67 21.17 -17.63
N GLU A 381 19.49 21.51 -18.13
CA GLU A 381 18.41 22.15 -17.38
C GLU A 381 17.92 21.28 -16.21
N LEU A 382 17.90 19.95 -16.38
CA LEU A 382 17.52 19.01 -15.33
C LEU A 382 18.48 19.08 -14.13
N PHE A 383 19.77 19.34 -14.38
CA PHE A 383 20.81 19.40 -13.34
C PHE A 383 21.21 20.82 -12.95
N GLY A 384 20.35 21.80 -13.24
CA GLY A 384 20.65 23.20 -13.08
C GLY A 384 21.72 23.68 -14.07
N GLU A 385 22.04 24.96 -14.06
CA GLU A 385 23.00 25.54 -14.97
C GLU A 385 24.42 24.98 -14.74
N LYS A 386 24.80 24.78 -13.47
CA LYS A 386 26.14 24.32 -13.09
C LYS A 386 26.12 23.54 -11.77
N ILE A 387 27.22 22.87 -11.49
CA ILE A 387 27.50 22.31 -10.17
C ILE A 387 28.25 23.36 -9.35
N TYR A 388 27.79 23.58 -8.11
CA TYR A 388 28.36 24.59 -7.21
C TYR A 388 29.50 23.99 -6.42
N ILE A 389 30.73 24.46 -6.63
CA ILE A 389 31.96 23.86 -6.06
C ILE A 389 32.76 24.83 -5.18
N SER A 390 32.63 26.11 -5.35
CA SER A 390 33.34 27.10 -4.52
C SER A 390 32.40 27.67 -3.43
N LYS A 391 32.98 28.11 -2.32
CA LYS A 391 32.22 28.71 -1.21
C LYS A 391 31.37 29.91 -1.68
N ASP A 392 31.92 30.78 -2.53
CA ASP A 392 31.23 31.97 -3.03
C ASP A 392 30.05 31.59 -3.93
N GLU A 393 30.21 30.56 -4.77
CA GLU A 393 29.13 30.04 -5.63
C GLU A 393 28.02 29.40 -4.80
N VAL A 394 28.40 28.61 -3.79
CA VAL A 394 27.45 27.99 -2.87
C VAL A 394 26.66 29.06 -2.12
N ALA A 395 27.36 30.08 -1.53
CA ALA A 395 26.69 31.16 -0.82
C ALA A 395 25.73 31.94 -1.75
N ALA A 396 26.18 32.28 -2.97
CA ALA A 396 25.32 32.95 -3.93
C ALA A 396 24.09 32.14 -4.35
N LYS A 397 24.22 30.79 -4.51
CA LYS A 397 23.08 29.91 -4.83
C LYS A 397 22.11 29.83 -3.67
N ILE A 398 22.58 29.65 -2.44
CA ILE A 398 21.73 29.58 -1.25
C ILE A 398 20.97 30.92 -1.08
N SER A 399 21.61 32.04 -1.29
CA SER A 399 20.95 33.36 -1.27
C SER A 399 19.86 33.51 -2.32
N LYS A 400 20.12 33.07 -3.57
CA LYS A 400 19.09 33.01 -4.62
C LYS A 400 17.91 32.10 -4.31
N LEU A 401 18.17 30.96 -3.65
CA LEU A 401 17.10 30.08 -3.20
C LEU A 401 16.23 30.73 -2.13
N ASN A 402 16.82 31.46 -1.17
CA ASN A 402 16.06 32.22 -0.19
C ASN A 402 15.18 33.30 -0.85
N GLU A 403 15.74 34.06 -1.81
CA GLU A 403 14.97 35.03 -2.57
C GLU A 403 13.82 34.38 -3.35
N LYS A 404 14.06 33.26 -4.01
CA LYS A 404 13.02 32.47 -4.69
C LYS A 404 11.91 32.06 -3.74
N ILE A 405 12.28 31.53 -2.54
CA ILE A 405 11.34 31.11 -1.52
C ILE A 405 10.51 32.28 -1.03
N GLU A 406 11.16 33.44 -0.71
CA GLU A 406 10.46 34.64 -0.27
C GLU A 406 9.45 35.13 -1.31
N ASN A 407 9.84 35.16 -2.59
CA ASN A 407 8.94 35.56 -3.68
C ASN A 407 7.75 34.59 -3.80
N ILE A 408 7.96 33.27 -3.68
CA ILE A 408 6.86 32.30 -3.72
C ILE A 408 5.94 32.49 -2.51
N LEU A 409 6.50 32.65 -1.31
CA LEU A 409 5.71 32.83 -0.09
C LEU A 409 4.86 34.11 -0.15
N GLN A 410 5.41 35.20 -0.67
CA GLN A 410 4.73 36.50 -0.71
C GLN A 410 3.76 36.59 -1.90
N ASP A 411 4.22 36.27 -3.11
CA ASP A 411 3.49 36.53 -4.35
C ASP A 411 2.50 35.41 -4.73
N LYS A 412 2.78 34.18 -4.33
CA LYS A 412 1.99 32.98 -4.72
C LYS A 412 1.15 32.47 -3.57
N LEU A 413 1.75 32.21 -2.41
CA LEU A 413 1.04 31.61 -1.29
C LEU A 413 0.23 32.64 -0.50
N GLY A 414 0.85 33.79 -0.15
CA GLY A 414 0.19 34.81 0.66
C GLY A 414 -0.47 34.22 1.91
N ASN A 415 -1.71 34.59 2.13
CA ASN A 415 -2.55 34.01 3.20
C ASN A 415 -3.62 33.02 2.67
N GLN A 416 -3.55 32.63 1.38
CA GLN A 416 -4.60 31.84 0.72
C GLN A 416 -4.22 30.37 0.58
N TYR A 417 -2.95 30.08 0.43
CA TYR A 417 -2.46 28.71 0.17
C TYR A 417 -1.39 28.32 1.16
N ASP A 418 -1.44 27.09 1.64
CA ASP A 418 -0.44 26.56 2.57
C ASP A 418 0.84 26.15 1.84
N THR A 419 0.71 25.68 0.60
CA THR A 419 1.82 25.16 -0.21
C THR A 419 1.69 25.58 -1.67
N ILE A 420 2.80 25.51 -2.39
CA ILE A 420 2.83 25.76 -3.84
C ILE A 420 2.01 24.71 -4.61
N PHE A 421 1.83 23.52 -4.06
CA PHE A 421 0.99 22.48 -4.64
C PHE A 421 -0.48 22.86 -4.58
N ASP A 422 -0.93 23.44 -3.45
CA ASP A 422 -2.28 23.96 -3.33
C ASP A 422 -2.53 25.12 -4.30
N TYR A 423 -1.53 26.01 -4.44
CA TYR A 423 -1.58 27.08 -5.42
C TYR A 423 -1.68 26.54 -6.86
N ALA A 424 -0.83 25.56 -7.22
CA ALA A 424 -0.80 24.97 -8.55
C ALA A 424 -2.13 24.25 -8.88
N ASN A 425 -2.73 23.54 -7.94
CA ASN A 425 -4.02 22.87 -8.12
C ASN A 425 -5.18 23.85 -8.37
N ASN A 426 -5.05 25.09 -7.89
CA ASN A 426 -6.08 26.13 -8.06
C ASN A 426 -5.73 27.16 -9.17
N THR A 427 -4.58 27.00 -9.83
CA THR A 427 -4.10 27.89 -10.89
C THR A 427 -3.75 27.06 -12.13
N PRO A 428 -4.70 26.86 -13.07
CA PRO A 428 -4.55 25.86 -14.16
C PRO A 428 -3.34 26.05 -15.07
N ASP A 429 -2.86 27.28 -15.21
CA ASP A 429 -1.73 27.62 -16.12
C ASP A 429 -0.40 27.73 -15.37
N TYR A 430 -0.37 27.41 -14.07
CA TYR A 430 0.86 27.46 -13.31
C TYR A 430 1.71 26.23 -13.52
N ASP A 431 2.90 26.42 -14.05
CA ASP A 431 3.86 25.35 -14.28
C ASP A 431 4.70 25.06 -13.01
N LEU A 432 4.27 24.07 -12.24
CA LEU A 432 4.97 23.65 -11.02
C LEU A 432 6.21 22.82 -11.38
N ASN A 433 7.37 23.27 -10.95
CA ASN A 433 8.62 22.52 -10.99
C ASN A 433 9.14 22.30 -9.58
N VAL A 434 9.47 21.04 -9.24
CA VAL A 434 10.04 20.64 -7.96
C VAL A 434 11.56 20.67 -8.06
N GLU A 435 12.21 21.31 -7.10
CA GLU A 435 13.67 21.42 -7.05
C GLU A 435 14.24 20.58 -5.91
N PHE A 436 15.19 19.70 -6.22
CA PHE A 436 15.93 18.92 -5.23
C PHE A 436 17.37 19.42 -5.10
N ILE A 437 17.69 19.86 -3.90
CA ILE A 437 19.04 20.29 -3.54
C ILE A 437 19.79 19.06 -3.04
N MET A 438 20.89 18.73 -3.71
CA MET A 438 21.80 17.64 -3.34
C MET A 438 23.08 18.24 -2.77
N LEU A 439 23.28 18.12 -1.45
CA LEU A 439 24.47 18.60 -0.76
C LEU A 439 25.41 17.43 -0.47
N TYR A 440 26.56 17.42 -1.12
CA TYR A 440 27.56 16.37 -0.92
C TYR A 440 28.62 16.80 0.08
N ASP A 441 29.09 15.87 0.91
CA ASP A 441 30.10 16.04 1.95
C ASP A 441 29.86 17.27 2.87
N PHE A 442 28.59 17.55 3.11
CA PHE A 442 28.16 18.64 4.01
C PHE A 442 28.73 18.41 5.43
N PRO A 443 29.24 19.42 6.13
CA PRO A 443 29.10 20.88 5.86
C PRO A 443 30.27 21.53 5.09
N ARG A 444 31.04 20.75 4.34
CA ARG A 444 32.15 21.30 3.53
C ARG A 444 31.64 22.36 2.54
N GLY A 445 32.40 23.45 2.40
CA GLY A 445 32.01 24.54 1.52
C GLY A 445 31.01 25.57 2.14
N PHE A 446 30.59 25.36 3.37
CA PHE A 446 29.68 26.24 4.09
C PHE A 446 30.42 26.98 5.22
N ASP A 447 30.25 28.27 5.27
CA ASP A 447 30.59 29.10 6.42
C ASP A 447 29.38 29.35 7.33
N GLU A 448 29.60 30.05 8.44
CA GLU A 448 28.57 30.34 9.43
C GLU A 448 27.35 31.07 8.83
N ARG A 449 27.60 32.08 7.98
CA ARG A 449 26.54 32.82 7.32
C ARG A 449 25.73 31.96 6.37
N THR A 450 26.43 31.20 5.53
CA THR A 450 25.79 30.31 4.54
C THR A 450 25.00 29.20 5.22
N LEU A 451 25.46 28.66 6.38
CA LEU A 451 24.68 27.73 7.19
C LEU A 451 23.40 28.36 7.73
N ALA A 452 23.46 29.61 8.21
CA ALA A 452 22.28 30.33 8.68
C ALA A 452 21.26 30.58 7.56
N GLU A 453 21.73 30.93 6.36
CA GLU A 453 20.89 31.08 5.17
C GLU A 453 20.31 29.74 4.70
N LEU A 454 21.10 28.65 4.71
CA LEU A 454 20.63 27.31 4.40
C LEU A 454 19.52 26.85 5.35
N ARG A 455 19.63 27.12 6.65
CA ARG A 455 18.58 26.81 7.61
C ARG A 455 17.23 27.41 7.22
N ASN A 456 17.21 28.63 6.67
CA ASN A 456 15.99 29.27 6.21
C ASN A 456 15.42 28.56 4.96
N VAL A 457 16.29 28.13 4.03
CA VAL A 457 15.90 27.31 2.88
C VAL A 457 15.26 26.01 3.34
N LEU A 458 15.85 25.32 4.33
CA LEU A 458 15.35 24.03 4.82
C LEU A 458 13.99 24.16 5.53
N ARG A 459 13.76 25.28 6.25
CA ARG A 459 12.49 25.50 6.96
C ARG A 459 11.31 25.76 6.02
N ASN A 460 11.53 26.51 4.96
CA ASN A 460 10.45 27.03 4.11
C ASN A 460 10.43 26.43 2.71
N GLY A 461 11.52 25.76 2.30
CA GLY A 461 11.71 25.29 0.94
C GLY A 461 10.65 24.29 0.49
N SER A 462 10.29 23.34 1.34
CA SER A 462 9.33 22.30 1.00
C SER A 462 7.94 22.85 0.66
N LYS A 463 7.49 23.91 1.36
CA LYS A 463 6.24 24.60 1.01
C LYS A 463 6.27 25.24 -0.39
N CYS A 464 7.47 25.54 -0.86
CA CYS A 464 7.72 26.12 -2.18
C CYS A 464 8.14 25.09 -3.22
N GLY A 465 8.05 23.79 -2.93
CA GLY A 465 8.47 22.72 -3.84
C GLY A 465 9.99 22.50 -3.90
N ILE A 466 10.72 22.92 -2.87
CA ILE A 466 12.18 22.78 -2.77
C ILE A 466 12.51 21.82 -1.63
N TYR A 467 13.08 20.67 -1.95
CA TYR A 467 13.49 19.63 -1.01
C TYR A 467 15.00 19.49 -0.96
N THR A 468 15.53 18.92 0.11
CA THR A 468 16.98 18.82 0.28
C THR A 468 17.38 17.42 0.74
N VAL A 469 18.40 16.87 0.08
CA VAL A 469 19.09 15.64 0.48
C VAL A 469 20.55 15.99 0.79
N ILE A 470 20.97 15.67 2.01
CA ILE A 470 22.28 16.01 2.56
C ILE A 470 23.09 14.74 2.74
N SER A 471 24.22 14.60 2.07
CA SER A 471 25.27 13.67 2.44
C SER A 471 26.15 14.33 3.49
N TYR A 472 25.94 13.92 4.77
CA TYR A 472 26.62 14.53 5.91
C TYR A 472 27.88 13.75 6.27
N LEU A 473 29.01 14.44 6.20
CA LEU A 473 30.29 13.93 6.66
C LEU A 473 30.71 14.70 7.90
N PRO A 474 30.60 14.11 9.11
CA PRO A 474 30.97 14.78 10.35
C PRO A 474 32.41 15.25 10.31
N ASP A 475 32.66 16.51 10.70
CA ASP A 475 34.00 17.04 10.82
C ASP A 475 34.59 16.58 12.17
N PRO A 476 35.72 15.85 12.17
CA PRO A 476 36.34 15.41 13.39
C PRO A 476 36.95 16.54 14.21
N ASP A 477 37.24 17.69 13.59
CA ASP A 477 37.83 18.86 14.24
C ASP A 477 36.77 19.82 14.79
N ASN A 478 36.51 19.75 16.07
CA ASN A 478 35.54 20.59 16.79
C ASN A 478 36.09 22.03 17.07
N THR A 479 36.86 22.60 16.13
CA THR A 479 37.52 23.91 16.26
C THR A 479 36.67 25.10 15.78
N ARG A 480 35.43 24.84 15.32
CA ARG A 480 34.56 25.86 14.75
C ARG A 480 33.89 26.72 15.84
N SER A 481 33.46 27.92 15.47
CA SER A 481 32.76 28.85 16.35
C SER A 481 31.51 28.21 16.98
N ARG A 482 31.09 28.73 18.11
CA ARG A 482 29.86 28.28 18.79
C ARG A 482 28.62 28.50 17.90
N GLU A 483 28.58 29.61 17.20
CA GLU A 483 27.51 30.01 16.27
C GLU A 483 27.44 29.05 15.09
N TYR A 484 28.58 28.64 14.56
CA TYR A 484 28.66 27.62 13.51
C TYR A 484 28.08 26.28 13.98
N GLN A 485 28.48 25.82 15.18
CA GLN A 485 27.99 24.56 15.75
C GLN A 485 26.49 24.60 16.03
N GLN A 486 25.96 25.73 16.50
CA GLN A 486 24.52 25.90 16.73
C GLN A 486 23.73 25.88 15.43
N SER A 487 24.23 26.52 14.36
CA SER A 487 23.60 26.50 13.05
C SER A 487 23.61 25.10 12.45
N LEU A 488 24.72 24.38 12.58
CA LEU A 488 24.86 23.00 12.13
C LEU A 488 23.88 22.08 12.87
N GLN A 489 23.82 22.19 14.20
CA GLN A 489 22.89 21.41 15.02
C GLN A 489 21.43 21.69 14.63
N SER A 490 21.07 22.96 14.39
CA SER A 490 19.74 23.34 13.91
C SER A 490 19.38 22.67 12.58
N ILE A 491 20.36 22.49 11.68
CA ILE A 491 20.15 21.79 10.39
C ILE A 491 19.95 20.30 10.62
N ILE A 492 20.72 19.70 11.51
CA ILE A 492 20.55 18.28 11.90
C ILE A 492 19.16 18.08 12.50
N ASP A 493 18.72 18.95 13.39
CA ASP A 493 17.42 18.87 14.06
C ASP A 493 16.23 19.03 13.09
N LEU A 494 16.40 19.76 11.99
CA LEU A 494 15.41 19.92 10.91
C LEU A 494 15.38 18.72 9.97
N SER A 495 16.35 17.83 10.06
CA SER A 495 16.56 16.77 9.09
C SER A 495 16.03 15.43 9.59
N THR A 496 15.48 14.64 8.67
CA THR A 496 15.27 13.21 8.89
C THR A 496 16.60 12.51 8.71
N VAL A 497 17.17 12.02 9.82
CA VAL A 497 18.51 11.45 9.84
C VAL A 497 18.48 9.97 9.50
N ILE A 498 19.18 9.60 8.44
CA ILE A 498 19.41 8.22 8.00
C ILE A 498 20.87 7.88 8.30
N ASN A 499 21.10 6.88 9.11
CA ASN A 499 22.45 6.48 9.47
C ASN A 499 22.95 5.35 8.58
N GLN A 500 24.17 5.49 8.07
CA GLN A 500 24.88 4.36 7.51
C GLN A 500 25.25 3.36 8.63
N ASN A 501 25.10 2.09 8.36
CA ASN A 501 25.49 0.99 9.23
C ASN A 501 26.22 -0.06 8.38
N GLY A 502 27.51 0.17 8.14
CA GLY A 502 28.31 -0.64 7.23
C GLY A 502 27.78 -0.58 5.78
N GLU A 503 27.23 -1.68 5.30
CA GLU A 503 26.68 -1.80 3.94
C GLU A 503 25.15 -1.55 3.87
N SER A 504 24.54 -1.11 4.96
CA SER A 504 23.12 -0.85 5.04
C SER A 504 22.81 0.54 5.55
N PHE A 505 21.57 0.95 5.44
CA PHE A 505 21.07 2.21 6.01
C PHE A 505 19.93 1.90 6.97
N VAL A 506 19.86 2.68 8.04
CA VAL A 506 18.83 2.54 9.06
C VAL A 506 18.20 3.90 9.37
N LEU A 507 16.90 3.88 9.55
CA LEU A 507 16.11 5.02 9.98
C LEU A 507 15.48 4.69 11.33
N ARG A 508 15.95 5.37 12.39
CA ARG A 508 15.55 5.12 13.79
C ARG A 508 15.61 3.62 14.17
N GLY A 509 16.68 2.94 13.75
CA GLY A 509 16.91 1.54 14.06
C GLY A 509 16.20 0.53 13.16
N LEU A 510 15.35 0.97 12.23
CA LEU A 510 14.71 0.09 11.26
C LEU A 510 15.50 0.03 9.97
N PRO A 511 15.65 -1.15 9.36
CA PRO A 511 16.35 -1.31 8.11
C PRO A 511 15.62 -0.59 6.97
N LEU A 512 16.37 0.15 6.17
CA LEU A 512 15.90 0.84 5.00
C LEU A 512 15.97 -0.07 3.79
N VAL A 513 14.91 -0.07 2.98
CA VAL A 513 14.82 -0.79 1.70
C VAL A 513 14.59 0.21 0.59
N TYR A 514 15.41 0.18 -0.43
CA TYR A 514 15.32 1.07 -1.57
C TYR A 514 15.74 0.38 -2.87
N TYR A 515 15.25 0.90 -4.00
CA TYR A 515 15.65 0.43 -5.31
C TYR A 515 16.97 1.07 -5.71
N THR A 516 17.95 0.25 -6.05
CA THR A 516 19.26 0.73 -6.51
C THR A 516 19.18 1.28 -7.93
N MET A 517 20.02 2.28 -8.22
CA MET A 517 20.19 2.76 -9.57
C MET A 517 20.65 1.61 -10.48
N PRO A 518 20.07 1.44 -11.68
CA PRO A 518 20.49 0.42 -12.62
C PRO A 518 21.92 0.67 -13.14
N ASP A 519 22.48 -0.32 -13.81
CA ASP A 519 23.77 -0.17 -14.45
C ASP A 519 23.76 0.93 -15.55
N LYS A 520 24.96 1.26 -16.04
CA LYS A 520 25.13 2.35 -17.02
C LYS A 520 24.32 2.11 -18.31
N ILE A 521 24.17 0.87 -18.75
CA ILE A 521 23.48 0.54 -20.00
C ILE A 521 21.98 0.72 -19.82
N GLU A 522 21.42 0.16 -18.77
CA GLU A 522 19.99 0.27 -18.46
C GLU A 522 19.60 1.72 -18.11
N PHE A 523 20.46 2.45 -17.39
CA PHE A 523 20.24 3.88 -17.16
C PHE A 523 20.25 4.68 -18.47
N ALA A 524 21.15 4.38 -19.40
CA ALA A 524 21.18 5.07 -20.71
C ALA A 524 19.92 4.80 -21.51
N LYS A 525 19.36 3.59 -21.47
CA LYS A 525 18.07 3.27 -22.09
C LYS A 525 16.92 4.04 -21.43
N PHE A 526 16.86 4.03 -20.10
CA PHE A 526 15.88 4.80 -19.34
C PHE A 526 15.94 6.29 -19.72
N PHE A 527 17.15 6.87 -19.69
CA PHE A 527 17.33 8.29 -19.98
C PHE A 527 17.03 8.65 -21.44
N SER A 528 17.25 7.74 -22.36
CA SER A 528 16.84 7.93 -23.76
C SER A 528 15.31 8.03 -23.90
N LYS A 529 14.55 7.19 -23.18
CA LYS A 529 13.09 7.33 -23.10
C LYS A 529 12.67 8.65 -22.44
N TYR A 530 13.33 9.01 -21.33
CA TYR A 530 13.09 10.28 -20.65
C TYR A 530 13.25 11.46 -21.60
N MET A 531 14.34 11.49 -22.35
CA MET A 531 14.63 12.54 -23.34
C MET A 531 13.59 12.58 -24.46
N LEU A 532 13.16 11.42 -24.96
CA LEU A 532 12.14 11.35 -26.00
C LEU A 532 10.83 12.02 -25.54
N ILE A 533 10.41 11.73 -24.31
CA ILE A 533 9.20 12.30 -23.73
C ILE A 533 9.38 13.79 -23.43
N PHE A 534 10.54 14.17 -22.90
CA PHE A 534 10.87 15.55 -22.60
C PHE A 534 10.83 16.42 -23.86
N GLU A 535 11.47 16.01 -24.94
CA GLU A 535 11.45 16.72 -26.23
C GLU A 535 10.04 16.76 -26.83
N GLY A 536 9.26 15.68 -26.69
CA GLY A 536 7.87 15.66 -27.13
C GLY A 536 7.00 16.67 -26.40
N ILE A 537 7.30 16.95 -25.13
CA ILE A 537 6.61 17.99 -24.35
C ILE A 537 7.04 19.37 -24.80
N LYS A 538 8.34 19.58 -24.99
CA LYS A 538 8.90 20.88 -25.42
C LYS A 538 8.55 21.26 -26.85
N ASN A 539 8.48 20.32 -27.76
CA ASN A 539 8.04 20.51 -29.14
C ASN A 539 6.53 20.83 -29.18
N ARG A 540 6.19 22.04 -28.85
CA ARG A 540 4.82 22.55 -28.89
C ARG A 540 4.23 22.30 -30.29
N GLY A 541 3.12 21.58 -30.36
CA GLY A 541 2.41 21.31 -31.60
C GLY A 541 2.38 19.86 -32.06
N ILE A 542 3.29 19.01 -31.60
CA ILE A 542 3.21 17.59 -31.90
C ILE A 542 2.32 16.91 -30.88
N ALA A 543 1.13 16.45 -31.28
CA ALA A 543 0.19 15.78 -30.41
C ALA A 543 0.54 14.32 -30.10
N PHE A 544 1.72 13.83 -30.50
CA PHE A 544 2.13 12.46 -30.23
C PHE A 544 2.45 12.22 -28.74
N SER A 545 3.00 13.21 -28.07
CA SER A 545 3.30 13.10 -26.63
C SER A 545 2.06 12.74 -25.80
N PRO A 546 0.89 13.35 -25.99
CA PRO A 546 -0.34 12.90 -25.36
C PRO A 546 -0.74 11.46 -25.69
N LEU A 547 -0.55 10.99 -26.93
CA LEU A 547 -0.87 9.62 -27.33
C LEU A 547 0.04 8.59 -26.66
N ILE A 548 1.35 8.84 -26.67
CA ILE A 548 2.34 8.01 -25.97
C ILE A 548 1.99 7.94 -24.48
N ARG A 549 1.73 9.08 -23.87
CA ARG A 549 1.39 9.15 -22.44
C ARG A 549 0.15 8.33 -22.14
N LYS A 550 -0.93 8.49 -22.90
CA LYS A 550 -2.17 7.72 -22.71
C LYS A 550 -1.93 6.21 -22.75
N LEU A 551 -1.10 5.72 -23.67
CA LEU A 551 -0.78 4.31 -23.78
C LEU A 551 0.11 3.79 -22.66
N ILE A 552 1.01 4.61 -22.13
CA ILE A 552 1.92 4.23 -21.05
C ILE A 552 1.23 4.33 -19.68
N GLU A 553 0.40 5.36 -19.46
CA GLU A 553 -0.20 5.70 -18.17
C GLU A 553 -1.53 5.00 -17.88
N ALA A 554 -2.10 4.29 -18.84
CA ALA A 554 -3.36 3.58 -18.63
C ALA A 554 -3.34 2.76 -17.34
N LYS A 555 -4.31 2.98 -16.46
CA LYS A 555 -4.36 2.40 -15.11
C LYS A 555 -4.84 0.96 -15.11
N ASP A 556 -5.65 0.61 -16.09
CA ASP A 556 -6.21 -0.71 -16.27
C ASP A 556 -6.41 -1.04 -17.77
N SER A 557 -6.81 -2.26 -18.05
CA SER A 557 -7.03 -2.73 -19.42
C SER A 557 -8.20 -2.02 -20.12
N ILE A 558 -9.20 -1.56 -19.38
CA ILE A 558 -10.38 -0.88 -19.94
C ILE A 558 -9.98 0.50 -20.45
N GLU A 559 -9.21 1.24 -19.66
CA GLU A 559 -8.68 2.55 -20.04
C GLU A 559 -7.74 2.42 -21.23
N LEU A 560 -6.86 1.41 -21.22
CA LEU A 560 -5.95 1.14 -22.34
C LEU A 560 -6.72 0.81 -23.63
N ASP A 561 -7.73 -0.05 -23.56
CA ASP A 561 -8.55 -0.42 -24.72
C ASP A 561 -9.28 0.80 -25.30
N ALA A 562 -9.80 1.69 -24.43
CA ALA A 562 -10.43 2.93 -24.88
C ALA A 562 -9.45 3.85 -25.62
N HIS A 563 -8.21 3.96 -25.12
CA HIS A 563 -7.16 4.74 -25.80
C HIS A 563 -6.73 4.11 -27.12
N ILE A 564 -6.56 2.80 -27.17
CA ILE A 564 -6.25 2.06 -28.41
C ILE A 564 -7.36 2.27 -29.44
N GLU A 565 -8.61 2.13 -29.03
CA GLU A 565 -9.77 2.32 -29.92
C GLU A 565 -9.82 3.74 -30.48
N GLN A 566 -9.58 4.76 -29.62
CA GLN A 566 -9.51 6.16 -30.03
C GLN A 566 -8.43 6.37 -31.09
N ILE A 567 -7.22 5.80 -30.90
CA ILE A 567 -6.10 5.93 -31.83
C ILE A 567 -6.44 5.21 -33.15
N CYS A 568 -6.99 3.99 -33.08
CA CYS A 568 -7.42 3.26 -34.29
C CYS A 568 -8.48 4.03 -35.09
N GLU A 569 -9.42 4.69 -34.40
CA GLU A 569 -10.43 5.52 -35.06
C GLU A 569 -9.80 6.76 -35.71
N MET A 570 -8.84 7.41 -35.06
CA MET A 570 -8.10 8.54 -35.63
C MET A 570 -7.39 8.11 -36.94
N MET A 571 -6.73 6.96 -36.93
CA MET A 571 -6.04 6.43 -38.12
C MET A 571 -7.03 6.14 -39.28
N LYS A 572 -8.14 5.48 -38.97
CA LYS A 572 -9.21 5.21 -39.96
C LYS A 572 -9.84 6.47 -40.50
N ASN A 573 -10.10 7.46 -39.67
CA ASN A 573 -10.66 8.73 -40.08
C ASN A 573 -9.69 9.50 -40.98
N TYR A 574 -8.41 9.47 -40.67
CA TYR A 574 -7.38 10.04 -41.51
C TYR A 574 -7.33 9.35 -42.89
N GLU A 575 -7.26 8.04 -42.95
CA GLU A 575 -7.22 7.28 -44.20
C GLU A 575 -8.46 7.57 -45.06
N ARG A 576 -9.63 7.68 -44.44
CA ARG A 576 -10.90 7.95 -45.14
C ARG A 576 -10.99 9.40 -45.63
N ALA A 577 -10.54 10.35 -44.82
CA ALA A 577 -10.69 11.79 -45.09
C ALA A 577 -9.57 12.35 -45.96
N TYR A 578 -8.41 11.68 -46.03
CA TYR A 578 -7.28 12.15 -46.78
C TYR A 578 -7.63 12.25 -48.28
N ALA A 579 -7.35 13.44 -48.86
CA ALA A 579 -7.70 13.76 -50.24
C ALA A 579 -9.20 13.66 -50.62
N GLN A 580 -10.06 13.77 -49.60
CA GLN A 580 -11.51 13.93 -49.77
C GLN A 580 -11.90 15.38 -49.44
N VAL A 581 -12.83 15.91 -50.22
CA VAL A 581 -13.35 17.24 -49.92
C VAL A 581 -14.20 17.15 -48.65
N PRO A 582 -14.00 18.05 -47.68
CA PRO A 582 -14.81 18.07 -46.48
C PRO A 582 -16.30 18.32 -46.77
N GLU A 583 -17.17 17.76 -45.95
CA GLU A 583 -18.61 18.06 -46.05
C GLU A 583 -18.89 19.58 -45.87
N ILE A 584 -19.89 20.09 -46.52
CA ILE A 584 -20.34 21.47 -46.34
C ILE A 584 -20.71 21.70 -44.85
N ASN A 585 -20.18 22.76 -44.27
CA ASN A 585 -20.30 23.07 -42.84
C ASN A 585 -19.59 22.11 -41.86
N SER A 586 -18.58 21.40 -42.32
CA SER A 586 -17.72 20.64 -41.45
C SER A 586 -17.11 21.53 -40.33
N ALA A 587 -16.89 20.94 -39.15
CA ALA A 587 -16.25 21.65 -38.03
C ALA A 587 -14.75 21.83 -38.27
N PHE A 588 -14.17 22.90 -37.73
CA PHE A 588 -12.71 23.02 -37.67
C PHE A 588 -12.11 21.92 -36.79
N PRO A 589 -11.17 21.12 -37.32
CA PRO A 589 -10.51 20.12 -36.50
C PRO A 589 -9.52 20.79 -35.53
N SER A 590 -9.45 20.31 -34.30
CA SER A 590 -8.39 20.69 -33.36
C SER A 590 -7.09 19.92 -33.64
N LEU A 591 -7.19 18.75 -34.23
CA LEU A 591 -6.08 17.85 -34.56
C LEU A 591 -5.95 17.68 -36.07
N VAL A 592 -4.73 17.76 -36.57
CA VAL A 592 -4.41 17.45 -37.95
C VAL A 592 -3.37 16.33 -37.99
N THR A 593 -3.70 15.23 -38.69
CA THR A 593 -2.81 14.10 -38.85
C THR A 593 -2.08 14.18 -40.19
N LEU A 594 -0.77 14.00 -40.20
CA LEU A 594 0.07 14.11 -41.41
C LEU A 594 0.69 12.76 -41.82
N GLY A 595 0.24 11.68 -41.30
CA GLY A 595 0.79 10.33 -41.55
C GLY A 595 1.05 9.62 -40.23
N ASN A 596 2.01 8.73 -40.22
CA ASN A 596 2.35 7.93 -39.04
C ASN A 596 3.83 8.08 -38.69
N VAL A 597 4.14 7.89 -37.42
CA VAL A 597 5.51 7.87 -36.86
C VAL A 597 5.80 6.50 -36.29
N LEU A 598 6.99 6.00 -36.57
CA LEU A 598 7.50 4.74 -36.02
C LEU A 598 8.29 5.03 -34.73
N TYR A 599 7.77 4.57 -33.59
CA TYR A 599 8.43 4.62 -32.30
C TYR A 599 9.12 3.31 -31.99
N PRO A 600 10.33 3.30 -31.41
CA PRO A 600 10.90 2.07 -30.87
C PRO A 600 9.92 1.40 -29.91
N ALA A 601 9.67 0.11 -30.07
CA ALA A 601 8.68 -0.63 -29.28
C ALA A 601 8.98 -0.58 -27.76
N ASP A 602 10.25 -0.51 -27.38
CA ASP A 602 10.70 -0.46 -26.00
C ASP A 602 10.22 0.79 -25.24
N VAL A 603 9.83 1.86 -25.94
CA VAL A 603 9.20 3.06 -25.32
C VAL A 603 7.93 2.66 -24.57
N PHE A 604 7.20 1.66 -25.05
CA PHE A 604 5.93 1.19 -24.48
C PHE A 604 6.08 0.01 -23.53
N SER A 605 7.29 -0.49 -23.33
CA SER A 605 7.55 -1.69 -22.50
C SER A 605 7.01 -1.57 -21.05
N ASP A 606 6.80 -0.36 -20.58
CA ASP A 606 6.31 -0.05 -19.25
C ASP A 606 4.78 0.01 -19.15
N SER A 607 4.08 -0.07 -20.28
CA SER A 607 2.62 -0.15 -20.30
C SER A 607 2.12 -1.47 -19.72
N ILE A 608 1.00 -1.44 -19.00
CA ILE A 608 0.32 -2.65 -18.49
C ILE A 608 -0.11 -3.61 -19.60
N GLY A 609 -0.29 -3.11 -20.82
CA GLY A 609 -0.71 -3.88 -22.00
C GLY A 609 0.29 -3.83 -23.13
N TYR A 610 1.58 -3.88 -22.84
CA TYR A 610 2.64 -3.79 -23.86
C TYR A 610 2.40 -4.74 -25.05
N GLN A 611 2.10 -6.01 -24.80
CA GLN A 611 1.82 -6.97 -25.86
C GLN A 611 0.59 -6.57 -26.68
N HIS A 612 -0.45 -6.07 -26.03
CA HIS A 612 -1.67 -5.63 -26.70
C HIS A 612 -1.42 -4.40 -27.61
N ILE A 613 -0.55 -3.48 -27.18
CA ILE A 613 -0.10 -2.37 -28.03
C ILE A 613 0.66 -2.88 -29.25
N LEU A 614 1.55 -3.84 -29.05
CA LEU A 614 2.29 -4.46 -30.16
C LEU A 614 1.37 -5.19 -31.14
N ASP A 615 0.36 -5.91 -30.65
CA ASP A 615 -0.60 -6.63 -31.50
C ASP A 615 -1.44 -5.68 -32.36
N LYS A 616 -1.68 -4.45 -31.88
CA LYS A 616 -2.48 -3.44 -32.60
C LYS A 616 -1.66 -2.52 -33.50
N PHE A 617 -0.51 -2.07 -33.05
CA PHE A 617 0.28 -1.04 -33.68
C PHE A 617 1.71 -1.48 -33.98
N GLY A 618 2.08 -2.72 -33.66
CA GLY A 618 3.41 -3.24 -33.89
C GLY A 618 3.70 -3.47 -35.37
N THR A 619 4.86 -3.04 -35.82
CA THR A 619 5.39 -3.28 -37.15
C THR A 619 6.82 -3.79 -37.04
N GLU A 620 7.18 -4.76 -37.90
CA GLU A 620 8.54 -5.25 -38.02
C GLU A 620 9.20 -4.65 -39.26
N HIS A 621 10.28 -3.91 -39.06
CA HIS A 621 11.17 -3.52 -40.14
C HIS A 621 12.37 -4.46 -40.20
N LYS A 622 12.50 -5.16 -41.32
CA LYS A 622 13.68 -5.98 -41.63
C LYS A 622 14.84 -5.03 -42.00
N GLY A 623 15.56 -4.59 -40.99
CA GLY A 623 16.88 -3.96 -41.18
C GLY A 623 17.95 -5.05 -41.35
N ASN A 624 19.07 -4.69 -41.97
CA ASN A 624 20.13 -5.62 -42.40
C ASN A 624 20.86 -6.38 -41.28
N THR A 625 20.59 -6.16 -39.97
CA THR A 625 21.34 -6.78 -38.89
C THR A 625 20.52 -7.10 -37.62
N GLU A 626 19.35 -6.48 -37.37
CA GLU A 626 18.52 -6.79 -36.19
C GLU A 626 17.03 -6.59 -36.52
N ASN A 627 16.19 -7.54 -36.09
CA ASN A 627 14.72 -7.35 -36.08
C ASN A 627 14.37 -6.34 -35.00
N THR A 628 14.24 -5.07 -35.37
CA THR A 628 13.74 -4.04 -34.48
C THR A 628 12.22 -3.95 -34.62
N SER A 629 11.51 -4.12 -33.51
CA SER A 629 10.07 -3.90 -33.42
C SER A 629 9.77 -2.42 -33.22
N PHE A 630 8.82 -1.90 -33.97
CA PHE A 630 8.34 -0.53 -33.85
C PHE A 630 6.84 -0.52 -33.56
N VAL A 631 6.39 0.56 -32.93
CA VAL A 631 4.97 0.89 -32.76
C VAL A 631 4.65 2.07 -33.69
N GLU A 632 3.71 1.89 -34.61
CA GLU A 632 3.29 2.91 -35.56
C GLU A 632 2.08 3.67 -35.02
N LEU A 633 2.25 4.96 -34.78
CA LEU A 633 1.21 5.86 -34.27
C LEU A 633 1.00 7.04 -35.22
N PRO A 634 -0.21 7.65 -35.26
CA PRO A 634 -0.46 8.79 -36.09
C PRO A 634 0.41 10.00 -35.73
N LEU A 635 1.02 10.63 -36.73
CA LEU A 635 1.68 11.92 -36.59
C LEU A 635 0.63 13.02 -36.58
N THR A 636 0.22 13.40 -35.39
CA THR A 636 -0.88 14.34 -35.17
C THR A 636 -0.40 15.61 -34.54
N PHE A 637 -0.85 16.74 -35.02
CA PHE A 637 -0.56 18.08 -34.51
C PHE A 637 -1.82 18.66 -33.88
N ASP A 638 -1.68 19.21 -32.69
CA ASP A 638 -2.73 20.01 -32.04
C ASP A 638 -2.58 21.49 -32.47
N LEU A 639 -3.49 21.93 -33.31
CA LEU A 639 -3.50 23.29 -33.83
C LEU A 639 -3.68 24.37 -32.76
N ARG A 640 -4.21 24.01 -31.58
CA ARG A 640 -4.35 24.92 -30.44
C ARG A 640 -3.02 25.23 -29.77
N ASN A 641 -2.13 24.23 -29.74
CA ASN A 641 -0.87 24.36 -29.05
C ASN A 641 0.20 24.99 -29.94
N SER A 642 0.45 24.41 -31.08
CA SER A 642 1.36 24.95 -32.08
C SER A 642 1.39 24.04 -33.31
N PHE A 643 1.35 24.60 -34.49
CA PHE A 643 1.64 23.91 -35.74
C PHE A 643 2.60 24.76 -36.57
N ASN A 644 3.89 24.51 -36.47
CA ASN A 644 4.89 25.03 -37.36
C ASN A 644 5.85 23.90 -37.69
N LEU A 645 6.17 23.73 -38.96
CA LEU A 645 7.05 22.68 -39.46
C LEU A 645 8.33 23.30 -40.05
N PHE A 646 9.46 22.71 -39.70
CA PHE A 646 10.75 23.02 -40.29
C PHE A 646 11.31 21.80 -40.98
N LEU A 647 11.24 21.74 -42.28
CA LEU A 647 11.78 20.67 -43.12
C LEU A 647 13.18 21.03 -43.56
N ASN A 648 14.17 20.32 -43.05
CA ASN A 648 15.56 20.46 -43.49
C ASN A 648 15.80 19.56 -44.69
N CYS A 649 16.06 20.18 -45.84
CA CYS A 649 16.27 19.46 -47.06
C CYS A 649 17.60 19.95 -47.71
N PRO A 650 18.67 19.16 -47.63
CA PRO A 650 19.96 19.56 -48.16
C PRO A 650 20.00 19.63 -49.71
N GLU A 651 19.01 19.04 -50.37
CA GLU A 651 18.86 19.11 -51.83
C GLU A 651 17.67 19.98 -52.22
N ALA A 652 17.93 21.17 -52.72
CA ALA A 652 16.90 22.08 -53.20
C ALA A 652 15.96 21.38 -54.20
N SER A 653 14.66 21.56 -54.04
CA SER A 653 13.64 21.03 -54.92
C SER A 653 13.65 19.48 -55.06
N SER A 654 14.16 18.80 -54.07
CA SER A 654 14.10 17.34 -54.07
C SER A 654 12.66 16.86 -54.14
N LYS A 655 12.45 15.72 -54.80
CA LYS A 655 11.12 15.10 -54.87
C LYS A 655 10.51 14.87 -53.48
N GLY A 656 11.33 14.47 -52.51
CA GLY A 656 10.87 14.27 -51.11
C GLY A 656 10.37 15.54 -50.45
N MET A 657 11.04 16.68 -50.66
CA MET A 657 10.58 17.99 -50.19
C MET A 657 9.20 18.32 -50.77
N LEU A 658 9.08 18.20 -52.09
CA LEU A 658 7.84 18.52 -52.80
C LEU A 658 6.72 17.57 -52.37
N ASP A 659 6.99 16.28 -52.30
CA ASP A 659 6.00 15.28 -51.85
C ASP A 659 5.47 15.56 -50.44
N PHE A 660 6.36 15.95 -49.51
CA PHE A 660 5.95 16.28 -48.17
C PHE A 660 5.14 17.57 -48.07
N THR A 661 5.57 18.62 -48.73
CA THR A 661 4.84 19.90 -48.75
C THR A 661 3.50 19.80 -49.43
N HIS A 662 3.40 19.08 -50.54
CA HIS A 662 2.13 18.78 -51.21
C HIS A 662 1.21 18.01 -50.32
N HIS A 663 1.76 17.02 -49.61
CA HIS A 663 1.01 16.26 -48.64
C HIS A 663 0.43 17.14 -47.51
N VAL A 664 1.20 18.07 -46.96
CA VAL A 664 0.73 19.01 -45.95
C VAL A 664 -0.38 19.90 -46.50
N ILE A 665 -0.22 20.44 -47.72
CA ILE A 665 -1.24 21.26 -48.36
C ILE A 665 -2.54 20.44 -48.57
N TRP A 666 -2.44 19.22 -49.08
CA TRP A 666 -3.58 18.32 -49.27
C TRP A 666 -4.28 18.01 -47.96
N SER A 667 -3.53 17.77 -46.87
CA SER A 667 -4.10 17.53 -45.55
C SER A 667 -4.91 18.72 -45.04
N PHE A 668 -4.40 19.93 -45.22
CA PHE A 668 -5.15 21.14 -44.82
C PHE A 668 -6.41 21.31 -45.65
N LEU A 669 -6.35 21.10 -46.95
CA LEU A 669 -7.53 21.18 -47.84
C LEU A 669 -8.56 20.06 -47.55
N SER A 670 -8.10 18.89 -47.11
CA SER A 670 -8.97 17.76 -46.82
C SER A 670 -9.64 17.84 -45.43
N PHE A 671 -9.01 18.50 -44.45
CA PHE A 671 -9.46 18.51 -43.08
C PHE A 671 -10.09 19.82 -42.62
N MET A 672 -9.78 20.93 -43.26
CA MET A 672 -10.38 22.21 -42.96
C MET A 672 -11.68 22.43 -43.72
N PRO A 673 -12.64 23.16 -43.17
CA PRO A 673 -13.87 23.48 -43.87
C PRO A 673 -13.61 24.15 -45.24
N VAL A 674 -14.37 23.78 -46.26
CA VAL A 674 -14.27 24.35 -47.59
C VAL A 674 -14.35 25.88 -47.51
N THR A 675 -13.53 26.57 -48.25
CA THR A 675 -13.35 28.06 -48.28
C THR A 675 -12.74 28.66 -47.01
N LYS A 676 -12.39 27.84 -46.01
CA LYS A 676 -11.80 28.31 -44.75
C LYS A 676 -10.29 28.06 -44.65
N VAL A 677 -9.65 27.73 -45.75
CA VAL A 677 -8.18 27.57 -45.87
C VAL A 677 -7.65 28.57 -46.87
N ASN A 678 -6.60 29.26 -46.46
CA ASN A 678 -5.80 30.11 -47.37
C ASN A 678 -4.37 29.60 -47.38
N VAL A 679 -3.82 29.20 -48.53
CA VAL A 679 -2.44 28.75 -48.69
C VAL A 679 -1.62 29.91 -49.25
N CYS A 680 -0.73 30.46 -48.43
CA CYS A 680 0.17 31.53 -48.81
C CYS A 680 1.55 30.93 -49.13
N VAL A 681 1.99 31.07 -50.39
CA VAL A 681 3.21 30.45 -50.90
C VAL A 681 4.29 31.47 -51.20
N PHE A 682 5.48 31.27 -50.61
CA PHE A 682 6.71 31.97 -50.86
C PHE A 682 7.66 31.05 -51.66
N ASP A 683 7.93 31.39 -52.93
CA ASP A 683 8.73 30.52 -53.84
C ASP A 683 9.56 31.41 -54.78
N SER A 684 10.68 31.95 -54.31
CA SER A 684 11.54 32.83 -55.09
C SER A 684 12.41 32.05 -56.09
N GLU A 685 12.91 30.88 -55.72
CA GLU A 685 13.83 30.11 -56.56
C GLU A 685 13.09 29.44 -57.74
N GLN A 686 11.98 28.77 -57.52
CA GLN A 686 11.21 28.05 -58.51
C GLN A 686 10.08 28.91 -59.13
N ARG A 687 9.89 30.12 -58.69
CA ARG A 687 8.88 31.09 -59.16
C ARG A 687 7.47 30.53 -59.24
N GLY A 688 7.10 29.71 -58.23
CA GLY A 688 5.79 29.11 -58.13
C GLY A 688 5.68 27.71 -58.72
N ASN A 689 6.72 27.16 -59.29
CA ASN A 689 6.72 25.80 -59.82
C ASN A 689 6.75 24.74 -58.71
N SER A 690 7.09 25.11 -57.48
CA SER A 690 7.06 24.20 -56.31
C SER A 690 5.65 23.67 -55.99
N ILE A 691 4.59 24.33 -56.46
CA ILE A 691 3.20 23.91 -56.27
C ILE A 691 2.52 23.46 -57.59
N ILE A 692 3.25 22.89 -58.52
CA ILE A 692 2.71 22.45 -59.82
C ILE A 692 1.38 21.69 -59.69
N PRO A 693 1.18 20.71 -58.79
CA PRO A 693 -0.09 19.99 -58.67
C PRO A 693 -1.28 20.90 -58.35
N PHE A 694 -1.06 22.06 -57.75
CA PHE A 694 -2.12 23.01 -57.34
C PHE A 694 -2.29 24.19 -58.27
N LEU A 695 -1.56 24.29 -59.38
CA LEU A 695 -1.65 25.42 -60.30
C LEU A 695 -3.03 25.58 -60.93
N ASP A 696 -3.70 24.49 -61.27
CA ASP A 696 -5.05 24.55 -61.79
C ASP A 696 -6.05 24.93 -60.68
N PHE A 697 -5.89 24.40 -59.47
CA PHE A 697 -6.68 24.80 -58.31
C PHE A 697 -6.57 26.31 -58.09
N ARG A 698 -5.37 26.83 -58.06
CA ARG A 698 -5.12 28.28 -57.93
C ARG A 698 -5.81 29.11 -59.01
N LYS A 699 -5.84 28.65 -60.25
CA LYS A 699 -6.53 29.37 -61.36
C LYS A 699 -8.03 29.38 -61.15
N ARG A 700 -8.60 28.30 -60.63
CA ARG A 700 -10.06 28.15 -60.46
C ARG A 700 -10.53 28.72 -59.13
N SER A 701 -9.73 28.73 -58.09
CA SER A 701 -10.02 29.31 -56.76
C SER A 701 -8.82 30.12 -56.26
N PRO A 702 -8.59 31.35 -56.83
CA PRO A 702 -7.44 32.16 -56.47
C PRO A 702 -7.40 32.56 -54.98
N GLU A 703 -8.56 32.68 -54.33
CA GLU A 703 -8.66 33.02 -52.92
C GLU A 703 -8.09 31.97 -52.01
N THR A 704 -8.16 30.71 -52.37
CA THR A 704 -7.58 29.59 -51.64
C THR A 704 -6.07 29.63 -51.61
N PHE A 705 -5.43 30.23 -52.66
CA PHE A 705 -3.98 30.39 -52.76
C PHE A 705 -3.55 31.87 -52.65
N ASP A 706 -4.12 32.63 -51.76
CA ASP A 706 -3.77 34.01 -51.46
C ASP A 706 -3.66 34.94 -52.70
N GLN A 707 -4.46 34.62 -53.71
CA GLN A 707 -4.54 35.26 -55.01
C GLN A 707 -3.24 35.25 -55.82
N LYS A 708 -2.06 35.16 -55.22
CA LYS A 708 -0.76 35.13 -55.87
C LYS A 708 0.28 34.30 -55.12
N ILE A 709 1.34 33.95 -55.84
CA ILE A 709 2.56 33.37 -55.25
C ILE A 709 3.57 34.49 -55.08
N TYR A 710 4.24 34.57 -53.97
CA TYR A 710 5.22 35.59 -53.68
C TYR A 710 6.62 35.14 -54.11
N THR A 711 7.26 35.87 -55.02
CA THR A 711 8.48 35.43 -55.68
C THR A 711 9.64 36.43 -55.53
N SER A 712 9.37 37.65 -55.04
CA SER A 712 10.41 38.63 -54.75
C SER A 712 10.51 39.01 -53.29
N GLN A 713 11.67 39.46 -52.85
CA GLN A 713 11.96 39.85 -51.47
C GLN A 713 10.96 40.94 -50.97
N GLU A 714 10.68 41.96 -51.80
CA GLU A 714 9.74 43.00 -51.45
C GLU A 714 8.33 42.48 -51.24
N GLN A 715 7.85 41.64 -52.14
CA GLN A 715 6.53 41.00 -52.03
C GLN A 715 6.39 40.15 -50.78
N MET A 716 7.43 39.38 -50.44
CA MET A 716 7.45 38.55 -49.24
C MET A 716 7.45 39.40 -47.97
N TYR A 717 8.29 40.43 -47.93
CA TYR A 717 8.32 41.35 -46.81
C TYR A 717 6.95 42.01 -46.57
N ASP A 718 6.36 42.57 -47.62
CA ASP A 718 5.04 43.21 -47.53
C ASP A 718 3.95 42.27 -47.06
N ARG A 719 4.00 40.99 -47.51
CA ARG A 719 3.04 39.99 -47.10
C ARG A 719 3.22 39.58 -45.64
N LEU A 720 4.46 39.42 -45.18
CA LEU A 720 4.76 39.12 -43.76
C LEU A 720 4.33 40.26 -42.86
N GLN A 721 4.56 41.53 -43.29
CA GLN A 721 4.09 42.69 -42.56
C GLN A 721 2.57 42.72 -42.45
N LYS A 722 1.86 42.41 -43.55
CA LYS A 722 0.41 42.32 -43.57
C LYS A 722 -0.11 41.20 -42.64
N ILE A 723 0.54 40.03 -42.67
CA ILE A 723 0.15 38.92 -41.77
C ILE A 723 0.36 39.31 -40.31
N ASN A 724 1.48 39.96 -39.95
CA ASN A 724 1.69 40.44 -38.58
C ASN A 724 0.61 41.44 -38.14
N SER A 725 0.26 42.42 -39.02
CA SER A 725 -0.84 43.34 -38.72
C SER A 725 -2.18 42.64 -38.54
N GLN A 726 -2.47 41.62 -39.33
CA GLN A 726 -3.70 40.81 -39.19
C GLN A 726 -3.69 40.03 -37.90
N ILE A 727 -2.55 39.48 -37.44
CA ILE A 727 -2.38 38.82 -36.17
C ILE A 727 -2.68 39.78 -35.00
N ASP A 728 -2.09 40.97 -35.03
CA ASP A 728 -2.29 41.98 -34.00
C ASP A 728 -3.75 42.43 -33.90
N GLU A 729 -4.38 42.71 -35.08
CA GLU A 729 -5.80 43.03 -35.16
C GLU A 729 -6.70 41.89 -34.63
N PHE A 730 -6.40 40.65 -35.01
CA PHE A 730 -7.17 39.49 -34.57
C PHE A 730 -7.10 39.31 -33.06
N ILE A 731 -5.91 39.44 -32.47
CA ILE A 731 -5.73 39.36 -31.01
C ILE A 731 -6.54 40.45 -30.31
N GLN A 732 -6.47 41.69 -30.80
CA GLN A 732 -7.10 42.81 -30.12
C GLN A 732 -8.61 42.85 -30.30
N GLU A 733 -9.10 42.64 -31.53
CA GLU A 733 -10.50 42.86 -31.86
C GLU A 733 -11.37 41.61 -31.75
N LYS A 734 -10.83 40.43 -32.07
CA LYS A 734 -11.60 39.16 -32.12
C LYS A 734 -11.38 38.27 -30.94
N LEU A 735 -10.16 38.02 -30.52
CA LEU A 735 -9.91 37.21 -29.34
C LEU A 735 -10.22 37.96 -28.04
N GLY A 736 -9.60 39.15 -27.89
CA GLY A 736 -9.72 39.95 -26.66
C GLY A 736 -9.49 39.07 -25.41
N ASN A 737 -10.36 39.24 -24.41
CA ASN A 737 -10.36 38.37 -23.20
C ASN A 737 -11.45 37.27 -23.26
N ARG A 738 -12.08 37.05 -24.40
CA ARG A 738 -13.23 36.15 -24.55
C ARG A 738 -12.90 34.79 -25.13
N PHE A 739 -11.93 34.75 -26.04
CA PHE A 739 -11.59 33.54 -26.75
C PHE A 739 -10.10 33.23 -26.62
N LYS A 740 -9.76 31.95 -26.49
CA LYS A 740 -8.37 31.49 -26.32
C LYS A 740 -7.58 31.55 -27.63
N ASP A 741 -8.22 31.17 -28.73
CA ASP A 741 -7.63 31.02 -30.04
C ASP A 741 -8.70 31.09 -31.15
N ILE A 742 -8.27 31.03 -32.40
CA ILE A 742 -9.16 31.05 -33.57
C ILE A 742 -10.16 29.88 -33.58
N LEU A 743 -9.77 28.69 -33.09
CA LEU A 743 -10.67 27.54 -33.07
C LEU A 743 -11.79 27.77 -32.07
N ASP A 744 -11.46 28.27 -30.89
CA ASP A 744 -12.44 28.68 -29.90
C ASP A 744 -13.37 29.79 -30.42
N TYR A 745 -12.79 30.79 -31.09
CA TYR A 745 -13.58 31.83 -31.77
C TYR A 745 -14.50 31.26 -32.84
N ASN A 746 -14.02 30.41 -33.74
CA ASN A 746 -14.77 29.86 -34.86
C ASN A 746 -15.91 28.95 -34.40
N ILE A 747 -15.67 28.12 -33.33
CA ILE A 747 -16.69 27.25 -32.73
C ILE A 747 -17.84 28.08 -32.12
N ASN A 748 -17.50 29.17 -31.43
CA ASN A 748 -18.52 30.01 -30.76
C ASN A 748 -19.14 31.06 -31.67
N THR A 749 -18.57 31.31 -32.86
CA THR A 749 -19.07 32.26 -33.88
C THR A 749 -19.15 31.65 -35.27
N PRO A 750 -19.86 30.55 -35.50
CA PRO A 750 -19.80 29.81 -36.77
C PRO A 750 -20.17 30.65 -38.00
N ASN A 751 -21.10 31.61 -37.84
CA ASN A 751 -21.51 32.52 -38.95
C ASN A 751 -20.47 33.59 -39.27
N ARG A 752 -19.43 33.76 -38.44
CA ARG A 752 -18.32 34.68 -38.62
C ARG A 752 -16.99 33.99 -38.56
N ALA A 753 -16.97 32.69 -38.79
CA ALA A 753 -15.79 31.89 -38.74
C ALA A 753 -14.72 32.38 -39.73
N GLU A 754 -13.52 32.62 -39.21
CA GLU A 754 -12.40 33.14 -39.98
C GLU A 754 -11.59 32.01 -40.63
N PRO A 755 -11.05 32.16 -41.80
CA PRO A 755 -10.19 31.20 -42.44
C PRO A 755 -8.84 31.07 -41.74
N VAL A 756 -8.26 29.88 -41.79
CA VAL A 756 -6.86 29.64 -41.39
C VAL A 756 -5.92 29.85 -42.56
N THR A 757 -4.72 30.30 -42.29
CA THR A 757 -3.65 30.50 -43.29
C THR A 757 -2.53 29.50 -43.08
N LEU A 758 -2.22 28.71 -44.11
CA LEU A 758 -1.03 27.88 -44.19
C LEU A 758 0.05 28.65 -44.96
N LEU A 759 1.07 29.18 -44.28
CA LEU A 759 2.21 29.88 -44.88
C LEU A 759 3.29 28.83 -45.23
N VAL A 760 3.61 28.71 -46.52
CA VAL A 760 4.61 27.76 -47.02
C VAL A 760 5.79 28.53 -47.62
N LEU A 761 6.98 28.33 -47.06
CA LEU A 761 8.22 28.94 -47.53
C LEU A 761 9.11 27.89 -48.19
N TYR A 762 9.27 27.98 -49.52
CA TYR A 762 10.20 27.12 -50.24
C TYR A 762 11.59 27.73 -50.28
N ASP A 763 12.61 26.87 -50.27
CA ASP A 763 14.02 27.26 -50.36
C ASP A 763 14.43 28.38 -49.37
N PHE A 764 13.86 28.37 -48.16
CA PHE A 764 14.23 29.32 -47.11
C PHE A 764 15.74 29.26 -46.84
N PRO A 765 16.49 30.36 -46.74
CA PRO A 765 16.04 31.73 -46.60
C PRO A 765 15.97 32.55 -47.89
N SER A 766 15.82 31.94 -49.03
CA SER A 766 15.75 32.67 -50.32
C SER A 766 14.64 33.75 -50.31
N GLY A 767 14.96 34.92 -50.84
CA GLY A 767 14.01 36.05 -50.81
C GLY A 767 13.76 36.69 -49.44
N MET A 768 14.56 36.37 -48.44
CA MET A 768 14.42 36.93 -47.07
C MET A 768 15.61 37.78 -46.70
N ASP A 769 15.37 38.85 -45.98
CA ASP A 769 16.39 39.66 -45.28
C ASP A 769 16.16 39.55 -43.75
N GLY A 770 17.06 40.15 -42.94
CA GLY A 770 16.96 40.12 -41.49
C GLY A 770 15.61 40.66 -40.97
N ARG A 771 15.07 41.72 -41.59
CA ARG A 771 13.75 42.28 -41.22
C ARG A 771 12.61 41.33 -41.52
N SER A 772 12.65 40.63 -42.64
CA SER A 772 11.69 39.61 -43.03
C SER A 772 11.71 38.43 -42.06
N ILE A 773 12.91 38.00 -41.60
CA ILE A 773 13.06 36.94 -40.60
C ILE A 773 12.54 37.37 -39.24
N ASP A 774 12.73 38.62 -38.85
CA ASP A 774 12.15 39.12 -37.57
C ASP A 774 10.61 39.08 -37.60
N LEU A 775 9.99 39.48 -38.73
CA LEU A 775 8.56 39.38 -38.95
C LEU A 775 8.10 37.91 -38.93
N LEU A 776 8.82 37.02 -39.58
CA LEU A 776 8.53 35.58 -39.59
C LEU A 776 8.62 35.00 -38.18
N THR A 777 9.64 35.37 -37.41
CA THR A 777 9.78 34.91 -36.03
C THR A 777 8.59 35.33 -35.17
N ASN A 778 8.08 36.56 -35.36
CA ASN A 778 6.87 37.00 -34.69
C ASN A 778 5.62 36.20 -35.10
N ILE A 779 5.50 35.88 -36.41
CA ILE A 779 4.41 35.00 -36.91
C ILE A 779 4.50 33.63 -36.29
N LEU A 780 5.69 33.02 -36.19
CA LEU A 780 5.88 31.70 -35.60
C LEU A 780 5.47 31.70 -34.10
N ARG A 781 5.72 32.79 -33.41
CA ARG A 781 5.40 32.95 -31.98
C ARG A 781 3.90 33.11 -31.72
N ASN A 782 3.23 33.94 -32.49
CA ASN A 782 1.87 34.41 -32.20
C ASN A 782 0.82 33.93 -33.21
N GLY A 783 1.24 33.49 -34.39
CA GLY A 783 0.35 33.20 -35.51
C GLY A 783 -0.62 32.06 -35.28
N ASN A 784 -0.18 31.00 -34.60
CA ASN A 784 -1.01 29.81 -34.38
C ASN A 784 -2.30 30.12 -33.63
N LYS A 785 -2.28 31.02 -32.66
CA LYS A 785 -3.48 31.47 -31.95
C LYS A 785 -4.48 32.18 -32.86
N CYS A 786 -3.97 32.80 -33.92
CA CYS A 786 -4.73 33.54 -34.90
C CYS A 786 -5.00 32.75 -36.20
N GLY A 787 -4.70 31.46 -36.21
CA GLY A 787 -4.91 30.59 -37.37
C GLY A 787 -3.86 30.70 -38.47
N VAL A 788 -2.70 31.23 -38.19
CA VAL A 788 -1.54 31.25 -39.14
C VAL A 788 -0.61 30.12 -38.77
N PHE A 789 -0.51 29.11 -39.61
CA PHE A 789 0.35 27.95 -39.48
C PHE A 789 1.45 28.01 -40.52
N THR A 790 2.67 27.66 -40.14
CA THR A 790 3.84 27.87 -41.03
C THR A 790 4.59 26.58 -41.30
N MET A 791 4.94 26.38 -42.55
CA MET A 791 5.87 25.34 -43.01
C MET A 791 7.05 25.95 -43.71
N ILE A 792 8.25 25.68 -43.19
CA ILE A 792 9.52 26.20 -43.72
C ILE A 792 10.31 25.05 -44.35
N CYS A 793 10.62 25.16 -45.65
CA CYS A 793 11.54 24.25 -46.33
C CYS A 793 12.91 24.92 -46.38
N TYR A 794 13.81 24.49 -45.53
CA TYR A 794 15.14 25.07 -45.39
C TYR A 794 16.11 24.46 -46.40
N ASN A 795 16.78 25.31 -47.13
CA ASN A 795 17.83 24.94 -48.06
C ASN A 795 19.17 25.52 -47.60
N PRO A 796 20.09 24.70 -47.05
CA PRO A 796 21.37 25.15 -46.51
C PRO A 796 22.32 25.70 -47.58
N ASN A 797 22.03 25.44 -48.86
CA ASN A 797 22.87 25.93 -49.96
C ASN A 797 22.57 27.40 -50.38
N ILE A 798 21.50 27.99 -49.83
CA ILE A 798 21.14 29.40 -50.11
C ILE A 798 21.93 30.33 -49.20
N THR A 799 22.62 31.28 -49.80
CA THR A 799 23.35 32.33 -49.09
C THR A 799 22.37 33.38 -48.57
N PHE A 800 22.36 33.60 -47.24
CA PHE A 800 21.44 34.55 -46.61
C PHE A 800 21.95 36.01 -46.73
N SER A 801 23.12 36.27 -46.12
CA SER A 801 23.74 37.61 -46.12
C SER A 801 25.25 37.51 -46.06
N ARG A 802 25.95 38.57 -46.56
CA ARG A 802 27.40 38.65 -46.38
C ARG A 802 27.82 39.09 -44.97
N TYR A 803 26.92 39.66 -44.22
CA TYR A 803 27.16 40.31 -42.92
C TYR A 803 26.49 39.66 -41.71
N GLU A 804 25.51 38.77 -41.90
CA GLU A 804 24.78 38.08 -40.83
C GLU A 804 24.86 36.59 -41.01
N SER A 805 25.12 35.85 -39.91
CA SER A 805 25.03 34.41 -39.87
C SER A 805 23.55 33.97 -39.82
N ILE A 806 23.16 33.05 -40.68
CA ILE A 806 21.83 32.42 -40.63
C ILE A 806 21.67 31.51 -39.39
N ASP A 807 22.79 30.98 -38.86
CA ASP A 807 22.75 29.97 -37.79
C ASP A 807 22.07 30.48 -36.52
N GLU A 808 22.34 31.70 -36.09
CA GLU A 808 21.66 32.34 -34.95
C GLU A 808 20.16 32.51 -35.19
N ARG A 809 19.79 32.83 -36.42
CA ARG A 809 18.38 32.97 -36.84
C ARG A 809 17.68 31.60 -36.89
N LEU A 810 18.34 30.58 -37.38
CA LEU A 810 17.81 29.18 -37.41
C LEU A 810 17.56 28.68 -36.02
N GLU A 811 18.44 28.91 -35.05
CA GLU A 811 18.22 28.53 -33.65
C GLU A 811 16.97 29.20 -33.07
N GLN A 812 16.74 30.48 -33.38
CA GLN A 812 15.54 31.20 -32.96
C GLN A 812 14.26 30.61 -33.58
N ILE A 813 14.31 30.32 -34.90
CA ILE A 813 13.17 29.76 -35.65
C ILE A 813 12.85 28.33 -35.20
N SER A 814 13.86 27.49 -35.02
CA SER A 814 13.69 26.08 -34.64
C SER A 814 12.97 25.89 -33.28
N LYS A 815 13.08 26.87 -32.39
CA LYS A 815 12.36 26.86 -31.10
C LYS A 815 10.83 26.87 -31.23
N PHE A 816 10.33 27.31 -32.39
CA PHE A 816 8.89 27.40 -32.68
C PHE A 816 8.38 26.31 -33.62
N CYS A 817 9.26 25.45 -34.12
CA CYS A 817 8.92 24.47 -35.17
C CYS A 817 9.20 23.04 -34.73
N ALA A 818 8.40 22.12 -35.20
CA ALA A 818 8.76 20.71 -35.24
C ALA A 818 9.70 20.48 -36.42
N SER A 819 10.90 19.98 -36.20
CA SER A 819 11.94 19.80 -37.20
C SER A 819 11.88 18.39 -37.81
N ILE A 820 11.94 18.33 -39.13
CA ILE A 820 11.91 17.10 -39.91
C ILE A 820 13.08 17.15 -40.89
N ASP A 821 13.90 16.10 -40.90
CA ASP A 821 14.96 15.89 -41.87
C ASP A 821 14.48 14.92 -42.98
N TYR A 822 14.85 15.23 -44.22
CA TYR A 822 14.72 14.28 -45.34
C TYR A 822 16.10 13.80 -45.77
N LYS A 823 16.37 12.55 -45.56
CA LYS A 823 17.64 11.93 -45.89
C LYS A 823 17.45 10.47 -46.35
N ASP A 824 18.20 10.08 -47.37
CA ASP A 824 18.22 8.71 -47.90
C ASP A 824 16.80 8.16 -48.24
N GLY A 825 15.90 9.05 -48.71
CA GLY A 825 14.54 8.69 -49.09
C GLY A 825 13.54 8.57 -47.93
N HIS A 826 13.93 8.94 -46.71
CA HIS A 826 13.11 8.85 -45.52
C HIS A 826 12.98 10.19 -44.80
N TYR A 827 11.83 10.43 -44.24
CA TYR A 827 11.60 11.57 -43.35
C TYR A 827 11.88 11.13 -41.90
N GLY A 828 12.65 11.93 -41.17
CA GLY A 828 12.99 11.73 -39.78
C GLY A 828 12.54 12.87 -38.91
N LEU A 829 11.72 12.60 -37.90
CA LEU A 829 11.32 13.58 -36.91
C LEU A 829 12.47 13.79 -35.90
N LEU A 830 12.99 15.01 -35.84
CA LEU A 830 14.08 15.34 -34.95
C LEU A 830 13.59 15.65 -33.51
N PRO A 831 14.45 15.51 -32.48
CA PRO A 831 15.89 15.19 -32.54
C PRO A 831 16.23 13.69 -32.70
N TYR A 832 15.26 12.78 -32.55
CA TYR A 832 15.52 11.33 -32.51
C TYR A 832 15.52 10.65 -33.87
N ASN A 833 15.31 11.40 -34.93
CA ASN A 833 15.21 10.87 -36.30
C ASN A 833 14.16 9.73 -36.42
N LEU A 834 13.01 9.89 -35.78
CA LEU A 834 11.92 8.92 -35.86
C LEU A 834 11.35 8.92 -37.27
N GLN A 835 11.28 7.74 -37.88
CA GLN A 835 10.79 7.62 -39.26
C GLN A 835 9.32 8.05 -39.35
N ILE A 836 9.02 8.92 -40.31
CA ILE A 836 7.68 9.35 -40.67
C ILE A 836 7.26 8.64 -41.95
N ASN A 837 6.10 8.03 -41.96
CA ASN A 837 5.45 7.48 -43.11
C ASN A 837 4.29 8.38 -43.54
N ILE A 838 4.34 8.87 -44.77
CA ILE A 838 3.28 9.67 -45.36
C ILE A 838 2.58 8.89 -46.48
N PRO A 839 1.30 9.18 -46.78
CA PRO A 839 0.61 8.59 -47.90
C PRO A 839 1.36 8.85 -49.22
N LYS A 840 1.22 7.92 -50.17
CA LYS A 840 1.80 8.10 -51.50
C LYS A 840 1.22 9.36 -52.15
N SER A 841 2.03 10.03 -52.98
CA SER A 841 1.60 11.18 -53.79
C SER A 841 0.34 10.86 -54.59
N LEU A 842 -0.60 11.78 -54.62
CA LEU A 842 -1.84 11.67 -55.39
C LEU A 842 -1.54 11.60 -56.89
N SER A 843 -2.32 10.76 -57.61
CA SER A 843 -2.29 10.74 -59.05
C SER A 843 -2.86 12.06 -59.63
N PHE A 844 -2.46 12.42 -60.85
CA PHE A 844 -3.01 13.60 -61.51
C PHE A 844 -4.55 13.58 -61.63
N ASN A 845 -5.13 12.41 -61.93
CA ASN A 845 -6.57 12.24 -62.04
C ASN A 845 -7.28 12.41 -60.68
N ALA A 846 -6.69 11.95 -59.59
CA ALA A 846 -7.24 12.12 -58.28
C ALA A 846 -7.19 13.61 -57.83
N THR A 847 -6.12 14.31 -58.21
CA THR A 847 -5.99 15.72 -58.00
C THR A 847 -7.05 16.54 -58.71
N ASP A 848 -7.29 16.24 -60.00
CA ASP A 848 -8.33 16.89 -60.82
C ASP A 848 -9.74 16.67 -60.23
N ALA A 849 -10.06 15.43 -59.84
CA ALA A 849 -11.34 15.11 -59.24
C ALA A 849 -11.52 15.91 -57.92
N PHE A 850 -10.51 15.91 -57.03
CA PHE A 850 -10.56 16.67 -55.78
C PHE A 850 -10.80 18.17 -56.00
N ILE A 851 -10.08 18.76 -57.00
CA ILE A 851 -10.21 20.18 -57.33
C ILE A 851 -11.62 20.49 -57.82
N ALA A 852 -12.17 19.64 -58.70
CA ALA A 852 -13.55 19.82 -59.20
C ALA A 852 -14.55 19.79 -58.04
N ASP A 853 -14.51 18.76 -57.20
CA ASP A 853 -15.40 18.61 -56.07
C ASP A 853 -15.23 19.72 -55.01
N TYR A 854 -14.01 20.28 -54.82
CA TYR A 854 -13.79 21.38 -53.88
C TYR A 854 -14.36 22.70 -54.35
N ILE A 855 -14.42 22.92 -55.65
CA ILE A 855 -14.84 24.21 -56.25
C ILE A 855 -16.36 24.22 -56.49
N GLU A 856 -16.99 23.08 -56.75
CA GLU A 856 -18.44 22.94 -56.83
C GLU A 856 -19.12 23.14 -55.47
#